data_511811556cf10ccba5d50362e2546699
#
_entry.id   511811556cf10ccba5d50362e2546699
#
_cell.length_a   1.000
_cell.length_b   1.000
_cell.length_c   1.000
_cell.angle_alpha   90.00
_cell.angle_beta   90.00
_cell.angle_gamma   90.00
#
_symmetry.space_group_name_H-M   'P 1'
#
loop_
_entity.id
_entity.type
_entity.pdbx_description
1 polymer ?
#
loop_
_entity_poly.entity_id
_entity_poly.type
_entity_poly.pdbx_seq_one_letter_code
_entity_poly.pdbx_strand_id
1 'polypeptide(L)'
;MILREAGVLAALYFLTAQLGLLLLAQPSDVAVFWPASGIAAGFLIVSGRRAYSALVVGVVIGTAAANLLGDRSLITSILNGFCNAGEAILVAWLLDRWFGPAFGFGDLRRVLGFCVAAALAAAASALGGAATLTMFHTSAPFWEVWRTWFLSDGVGIVVVTPFVVGLVQFWRELPRRDELIEGGAALGVLVVTSVYILSHPTTSWVSFSPGALVLPILLWLAARCHPTLTITGAFVVSSAAICATIFGLGRFGDASIPVVERVGGAQVAATMVTVYTLVLGALFTERRQREMALKMALNGAKLGAFRADLANGHLECDLRTARMHGHNVPPATIKESRRFVHRDDLTRIDAALAKARDSGGVWNAEYRVMHPPNCPHAGETRWVAVESSLVCDSQGIPKRLLGVTRDITHRKQAEQALAERNMQLSLAAKAARVGNYSYDPDADAMQIDAGYAALYGLPQGAVETTRREWRTRAHPEDLVRIEETQNQAFRERWDEYGMEYRIVRSGGEVRWIESRSFISYATDGRPARVVGVNIDITERKLAEDQQRTLVSELDHRVKNVLATVSAVATQTLDASPSMQHFVAALDGRIRSMAATHELLSERRWQGIPLVEMIRRELSPYANGNNTKFDGPEVMLTADAGQAMATVFHELVTNAAKHGALSARKGSVSVGWHWLANGKAQDRLLIEWQE
;
A
#
# COMPACT_ATOMS: atom_id res chain seq x y z
N MET A 1 9.77 45.86 -23.17
CA MET A 1 10.09 45.37 -21.80
C MET A 1 11.43 45.87 -21.32
N ILE A 2 12.53 45.62 -22.02
CA ILE A 2 13.91 46.02 -21.64
C ILE A 2 14.04 47.54 -21.38
N LEU A 3 13.51 48.41 -22.26
CA LEU A 3 13.57 49.87 -22.10
C LEU A 3 12.82 50.38 -20.87
N ARG A 4 11.66 49.76 -20.53
CA ARG A 4 10.90 50.12 -19.33
C ARG A 4 11.66 49.72 -18.06
N GLU A 5 12.23 48.53 -18.02
CA GLU A 5 13.02 48.02 -16.89
C GLU A 5 14.30 48.87 -16.71
N ALA A 6 15.00 49.17 -17.80
CA ALA A 6 16.18 50.04 -17.79
C ALA A 6 15.83 51.47 -17.31
N GLY A 7 14.71 52.03 -17.74
CA GLY A 7 14.26 53.36 -17.31
C GLY A 7 13.92 53.43 -15.83
N VAL A 8 13.19 52.43 -15.30
CA VAL A 8 12.88 52.33 -13.86
C VAL A 8 14.16 52.16 -13.04
N LEU A 9 15.07 51.29 -13.50
CA LEU A 9 16.35 51.08 -12.82
C LEU A 9 17.22 52.35 -12.86
N ALA A 10 17.31 53.03 -14.00
CA ALA A 10 18.07 54.30 -14.12
C ALA A 10 17.55 55.36 -13.14
N ALA A 11 16.23 55.52 -13.02
CA ALA A 11 15.62 56.47 -12.09
C ALA A 11 15.91 56.10 -10.62
N LEU A 12 15.72 54.81 -10.23
CA LEU A 12 16.01 54.36 -8.86
C LEU A 12 17.52 54.47 -8.54
N TYR A 13 18.36 54.07 -9.49
CA TYR A 13 19.81 54.19 -9.37
C TYR A 13 20.24 55.66 -9.21
N PHE A 14 19.74 56.56 -10.04
CA PHE A 14 20.01 57.97 -9.98
C PHE A 14 19.60 58.57 -8.63
N LEU A 15 18.38 58.33 -8.17
CA LEU A 15 17.90 58.84 -6.90
C LEU A 15 18.75 58.38 -5.70
N THR A 16 19.13 57.10 -5.70
CA THR A 16 19.96 56.55 -4.62
C THR A 16 21.42 56.98 -4.73
N ALA A 17 21.93 57.18 -5.93
CA ALA A 17 23.25 57.73 -6.15
C ALA A 17 23.34 59.18 -5.66
N GLN A 18 22.29 60.02 -5.85
CA GLN A 18 22.26 61.41 -5.31
C GLN A 18 22.39 61.44 -3.78
N LEU A 19 21.78 60.46 -3.08
CA LEU A 19 21.97 60.32 -1.62
C LEU A 19 23.43 60.01 -1.26
N GLY A 20 24.11 59.19 -2.06
CA GLY A 20 25.54 58.87 -1.88
C GLY A 20 26.43 60.10 -2.08
N LEU A 21 26.10 60.96 -3.06
CA LEU A 21 26.85 62.16 -3.36
C LEU A 21 26.71 63.28 -2.30
N LEU A 22 25.75 63.19 -1.39
CA LEU A 22 25.61 64.10 -0.25
C LEU A 22 26.78 63.98 0.75
N LEU A 23 27.51 62.88 0.75
CA LEU A 23 28.65 62.69 1.64
C LEU A 23 29.85 62.13 0.86
N LEU A 24 30.74 62.97 0.44
CA LEU A 24 31.99 62.62 -0.24
C LEU A 24 33.17 62.65 0.75
N ALA A 25 34.00 61.62 0.67
CA ALA A 25 35.23 61.50 1.46
C ALA A 25 36.35 62.26 0.81
N GLN A 26 36.88 63.27 1.49
CA GLN A 26 38.05 64.05 1.02
C GLN A 26 39.35 63.35 1.50
N PRO A 27 40.44 63.33 0.71
CA PRO A 27 40.61 63.96 -0.62
C PRO A 27 40.24 63.06 -1.80
N SER A 28 39.64 61.85 -1.55
CA SER A 28 39.36 60.87 -2.59
C SER A 28 38.15 61.16 -3.49
N ASP A 29 37.29 62.11 -3.09
CA ASP A 29 36.03 62.49 -3.73
C ASP A 29 35.11 61.30 -4.04
N VAL A 30 35.22 60.23 -3.25
CA VAL A 30 34.40 59.05 -3.34
C VAL A 30 33.27 59.13 -2.30
N ALA A 31 32.05 58.71 -2.67
CA ALA A 31 30.93 58.62 -1.75
C ALA A 31 31.23 57.67 -0.63
N VAL A 32 30.82 57.95 0.60
CA VAL A 32 31.01 57.14 1.79
C VAL A 32 30.08 55.95 1.78
N PHE A 33 28.95 56.08 1.13
CA PHE A 33 27.93 55.03 1.02
C PHE A 33 27.28 55.11 -0.36
N TRP A 34 27.27 54.00 -1.08
CA TRP A 34 26.70 53.92 -2.42
C TRP A 34 25.55 52.93 -2.48
N PRO A 35 24.34 53.32 -2.03
CA PRO A 35 23.19 52.42 -1.99
C PRO A 35 22.77 51.94 -3.38
N ALA A 36 23.12 52.66 -4.43
CA ALA A 36 22.81 52.32 -5.80
C ALA A 36 23.42 50.98 -6.25
N SER A 37 24.64 50.59 -5.78
CA SER A 37 25.23 49.28 -6.03
C SER A 37 24.35 48.14 -5.48
N GLY A 38 23.77 48.31 -4.29
CA GLY A 38 22.86 47.34 -3.71
C GLY A 38 21.50 47.22 -4.44
N ILE A 39 20.99 48.36 -4.97
CA ILE A 39 19.80 48.37 -5.83
C ILE A 39 20.07 47.55 -7.12
N ALA A 40 21.19 47.84 -7.79
CA ALA A 40 21.57 47.18 -9.04
C ALA A 40 21.78 45.67 -8.85
N ALA A 41 22.53 45.26 -7.82
CA ALA A 41 22.74 43.86 -7.49
C ALA A 41 21.43 43.17 -7.12
N GLY A 42 20.59 43.75 -6.26
CA GLY A 42 19.29 43.23 -5.88
C GLY A 42 18.33 43.08 -7.06
N PHE A 43 18.25 44.06 -7.92
CA PHE A 43 17.47 43.99 -9.16
C PHE A 43 17.88 42.80 -10.02
N LEU A 44 19.18 42.60 -10.22
CA LEU A 44 19.67 41.54 -11.08
C LEU A 44 19.48 40.15 -10.47
N ILE A 45 19.65 39.98 -9.15
CA ILE A 45 19.37 38.72 -8.43
C ILE A 45 17.89 38.31 -8.60
N VAL A 46 16.98 39.29 -8.54
CA VAL A 46 15.54 39.04 -8.66
C VAL A 46 15.09 38.78 -10.10
N SER A 47 15.63 39.57 -11.05
CA SER A 47 15.22 39.55 -12.47
C SER A 47 15.97 38.49 -13.29
N GLY A 48 17.14 38.05 -12.83
CA GLY A 48 17.97 37.03 -13.45
C GLY A 48 18.68 37.51 -14.73
N ARG A 49 19.30 36.60 -15.45
CA ARG A 49 20.16 36.85 -16.61
C ARG A 49 19.50 37.65 -17.75
N ARG A 50 18.17 37.56 -17.87
CA ARG A 50 17.42 38.29 -18.92
C ARG A 50 17.49 39.82 -18.76
N ALA A 51 17.80 40.30 -17.57
CA ALA A 51 17.88 41.71 -17.26
C ALA A 51 19.29 42.34 -17.41
N TYR A 52 20.32 41.61 -17.85
CA TYR A 52 21.69 42.09 -17.95
C TYR A 52 21.80 43.34 -18.84
N SER A 53 21.18 43.35 -20.02
CA SER A 53 21.19 44.48 -20.93
C SER A 53 20.44 45.70 -20.36
N ALA A 54 19.30 45.47 -19.71
CA ALA A 54 18.55 46.53 -19.04
C ALA A 54 19.33 47.11 -17.87
N LEU A 55 20.05 46.27 -17.12
CA LEU A 55 20.91 46.69 -16.01
C LEU A 55 22.05 47.58 -16.51
N VAL A 56 22.82 47.14 -17.52
CA VAL A 56 23.96 47.95 -18.04
C VAL A 56 23.49 49.33 -18.50
N VAL A 57 22.43 49.36 -19.30
CA VAL A 57 21.88 50.63 -19.79
C VAL A 57 21.38 51.50 -18.63
N GLY A 58 20.62 50.95 -17.70
CA GLY A 58 20.05 51.67 -16.56
C GLY A 58 21.11 52.22 -15.61
N VAL A 59 22.11 51.39 -15.26
CA VAL A 59 23.18 51.78 -14.34
C VAL A 59 24.10 52.81 -14.97
N VAL A 60 24.52 52.65 -16.25
CA VAL A 60 25.37 53.63 -16.93
C VAL A 60 24.68 54.99 -17.05
N ILE A 61 23.42 55.02 -17.47
CA ILE A 61 22.62 56.23 -17.56
C ILE A 61 22.45 56.88 -16.17
N GLY A 62 22.06 56.09 -15.15
CA GLY A 62 21.87 56.59 -13.80
C GLY A 62 23.16 57.15 -13.17
N THR A 63 24.30 56.46 -13.35
CA THR A 63 25.59 56.87 -12.87
C THR A 63 26.04 58.13 -13.61
N ALA A 64 25.91 58.20 -14.94
CA ALA A 64 26.27 59.35 -15.73
C ALA A 64 25.47 60.62 -15.34
N ALA A 65 24.15 60.47 -15.21
CA ALA A 65 23.28 61.58 -14.78
C ALA A 65 23.63 62.05 -13.36
N ALA A 66 23.90 61.14 -12.40
CA ALA A 66 24.28 61.52 -11.04
C ALA A 66 25.63 62.24 -10.99
N ASN A 67 26.65 61.72 -11.66
CA ASN A 67 28.01 62.29 -11.67
C ASN A 67 28.12 63.63 -12.42
N LEU A 68 27.37 63.81 -13.51
CA LEU A 68 27.33 65.09 -14.25
C LEU A 68 26.74 66.21 -13.40
N LEU A 69 25.78 65.92 -12.52
CA LEU A 69 25.27 66.89 -11.55
C LEU A 69 26.32 67.27 -10.44
N GLY A 70 27.30 66.37 -10.24
CA GLY A 70 28.41 66.55 -9.30
C GLY A 70 29.69 67.03 -9.93
N ASP A 71 29.61 67.75 -11.05
CA ASP A 71 30.75 68.42 -11.78
C ASP A 71 31.82 67.42 -12.29
N ARG A 72 31.50 66.14 -12.47
CA ARG A 72 32.43 65.18 -13.07
C ARG A 72 32.35 65.13 -14.59
N SER A 73 33.46 64.84 -15.25
CA SER A 73 33.50 64.75 -16.71
C SER A 73 32.59 63.59 -17.22
N LEU A 74 32.05 63.73 -18.44
CA LEU A 74 31.22 62.73 -19.08
C LEU A 74 31.96 61.38 -19.24
N ILE A 75 33.26 61.43 -19.57
CA ILE A 75 34.10 60.25 -19.76
C ILE A 75 34.23 59.48 -18.44
N THR A 76 34.57 60.17 -17.35
CA THR A 76 34.67 59.62 -16.01
C THR A 76 33.33 58.98 -15.57
N SER A 77 32.21 59.64 -15.85
CA SER A 77 30.89 59.26 -15.49
C SER A 77 30.44 57.93 -16.20
N ILE A 78 30.74 57.82 -17.48
CA ILE A 78 30.43 56.62 -18.28
C ILE A 78 31.34 55.47 -17.84
N LEU A 79 32.62 55.63 -17.62
CA LEU A 79 33.55 54.60 -17.18
C LEU A 79 33.16 54.07 -15.79
N ASN A 80 32.84 54.96 -14.87
CA ASN A 80 32.32 54.55 -13.55
C ASN A 80 30.99 53.80 -13.63
N GLY A 81 30.13 54.21 -14.60
CA GLY A 81 28.88 53.47 -14.85
C GLY A 81 29.11 52.03 -15.29
N PHE A 82 30.14 51.79 -16.12
CA PHE A 82 30.50 50.41 -16.49
C PHE A 82 31.11 49.63 -15.32
N CYS A 83 31.90 50.25 -14.44
CA CYS A 83 32.43 49.62 -13.23
C CYS A 83 31.29 49.16 -12.31
N ASN A 84 30.32 50.03 -12.07
CA ASN A 84 29.16 49.74 -11.23
C ASN A 84 28.23 48.68 -11.85
N ALA A 85 28.03 48.72 -13.16
CA ALA A 85 27.27 47.68 -13.85
C ALA A 85 27.98 46.29 -13.77
N GLY A 86 29.32 46.31 -13.98
CA GLY A 86 30.14 45.09 -13.87
C GLY A 86 30.10 44.48 -12.46
N GLU A 87 30.10 45.34 -11.44
CA GLU A 87 29.95 44.92 -10.04
C GLU A 87 28.64 44.13 -9.79
N ALA A 88 27.50 44.71 -10.17
CA ALA A 88 26.20 44.08 -9.99
C ALA A 88 26.12 42.78 -10.77
N ILE A 89 26.69 42.74 -12.00
CA ILE A 89 26.75 41.50 -12.80
C ILE A 89 27.60 40.45 -12.10
N LEU A 90 28.76 40.81 -11.54
CA LEU A 90 29.66 39.87 -10.88
C LEU A 90 29.03 39.29 -9.62
N VAL A 91 28.36 40.08 -8.78
CA VAL A 91 27.59 39.57 -7.62
C VAL A 91 26.57 38.55 -8.08
N ALA A 92 25.70 38.92 -9.02
CA ALA A 92 24.62 38.07 -9.47
C ALA A 92 25.14 36.80 -10.15
N TRP A 93 26.23 36.91 -10.95
CA TRP A 93 26.86 35.77 -11.63
C TRP A 93 27.48 34.77 -10.63
N LEU A 94 28.20 35.24 -9.61
CA LEU A 94 28.78 34.40 -8.57
C LEU A 94 27.71 33.67 -7.80
N LEU A 95 26.65 34.36 -7.39
CA LEU A 95 25.54 33.76 -6.65
C LEU A 95 24.76 32.72 -7.48
N ASP A 96 24.50 33.04 -8.75
CA ASP A 96 23.86 32.10 -9.67
C ASP A 96 24.73 30.85 -9.92
N ARG A 97 26.06 31.04 -10.03
CA ARG A 97 27.05 29.96 -10.24
C ARG A 97 27.17 29.03 -9.03
N TRP A 98 27.09 29.59 -7.81
CA TRP A 98 27.27 28.82 -6.57
C TRP A 98 25.97 28.18 -6.03
N PHE A 99 24.83 28.87 -6.21
CA PHE A 99 23.56 28.53 -5.55
C PHE A 99 22.39 28.37 -6.52
N GLY A 100 22.58 28.62 -7.80
CA GLY A 100 21.53 28.55 -8.82
C GLY A 100 20.67 29.81 -8.94
N PRO A 101 19.72 29.82 -9.91
CA PRO A 101 19.00 31.02 -10.33
C PRO A 101 18.00 31.58 -9.30
N ALA A 102 17.58 30.80 -8.32
CA ALA A 102 16.65 31.23 -7.27
C ALA A 102 17.40 31.49 -5.97
N PHE A 103 18.05 32.64 -5.92
CA PHE A 103 18.82 33.05 -4.73
C PHE A 103 17.91 33.67 -3.66
N GLY A 104 18.16 33.32 -2.39
CA GLY A 104 17.52 33.90 -1.22
C GLY A 104 18.39 33.69 0.02
N PHE A 105 18.10 34.43 1.09
CA PHE A 105 18.87 34.43 2.34
C PHE A 105 18.40 33.38 3.36
N GLY A 106 17.87 32.23 2.88
CA GLY A 106 17.22 31.23 3.74
C GLY A 106 18.15 30.30 4.51
N ASP A 107 19.44 30.26 4.19
CA ASP A 107 20.45 29.41 4.86
C ASP A 107 21.79 30.13 5.03
N LEU A 108 22.57 29.66 6.00
CA LEU A 108 23.85 30.27 6.37
C LEU A 108 24.87 30.25 5.23
N ARG A 109 24.92 29.20 4.41
CA ARG A 109 25.89 29.10 3.30
C ARG A 109 25.62 30.16 2.23
N ARG A 110 24.35 30.46 1.95
CA ARG A 110 23.94 31.50 1.00
C ARG A 110 24.28 32.88 1.53
N VAL A 111 24.08 33.16 2.81
CA VAL A 111 24.46 34.43 3.45
C VAL A 111 25.98 34.64 3.37
N LEU A 112 26.78 33.66 3.75
CA LEU A 112 28.24 33.75 3.67
C LEU A 112 28.72 33.87 2.22
N GLY A 113 28.15 33.11 1.30
CA GLY A 113 28.43 33.22 -0.13
C GLY A 113 28.10 34.59 -0.68
N PHE A 114 27.00 35.21 -0.24
CA PHE A 114 26.65 36.57 -0.60
C PHE A 114 27.69 37.60 -0.10
N CYS A 115 28.14 37.51 1.16
CA CYS A 115 29.16 38.37 1.70
C CYS A 115 30.47 38.26 0.92
N VAL A 116 30.89 37.05 0.54
CA VAL A 116 32.09 36.84 -0.29
C VAL A 116 31.91 37.41 -1.69
N ALA A 117 30.75 37.17 -2.34
CA ALA A 117 30.45 37.71 -3.67
C ALA A 117 30.43 39.21 -3.66
N ALA A 118 29.82 39.86 -2.66
CA ALA A 118 29.80 41.30 -2.47
C ALA A 118 31.23 41.87 -2.33
N ALA A 119 32.06 41.24 -1.48
CA ALA A 119 33.45 41.70 -1.28
C ALA A 119 34.29 41.56 -2.55
N LEU A 120 34.19 40.45 -3.29
CA LEU A 120 34.92 40.23 -4.54
C LEU A 120 34.48 41.22 -5.63
N ALA A 121 33.20 41.48 -5.76
CA ALA A 121 32.66 42.37 -6.77
C ALA A 121 33.01 43.84 -6.47
N ALA A 122 32.84 44.26 -5.22
CA ALA A 122 33.23 45.60 -4.79
C ALA A 122 34.76 45.85 -4.96
N ALA A 123 35.59 44.84 -4.65
CA ALA A 123 37.04 44.95 -4.86
C ALA A 123 37.40 45.09 -6.34
N ALA A 124 36.75 44.34 -7.22
CA ALA A 124 36.96 44.41 -8.67
C ALA A 124 36.47 45.73 -9.27
N SER A 125 35.28 46.21 -8.89
CA SER A 125 34.74 47.52 -9.28
C SER A 125 35.63 48.66 -8.84
N ALA A 126 36.10 48.60 -7.59
CA ALA A 126 36.98 49.60 -7.02
C ALA A 126 38.30 49.76 -7.79
N LEU A 127 38.85 48.69 -8.40
CA LEU A 127 40.05 48.79 -9.25
C LEU A 127 39.81 49.70 -10.47
N GLY A 128 38.70 49.47 -11.17
CA GLY A 128 38.31 50.29 -12.33
C GLY A 128 37.97 51.76 -11.95
N GLY A 129 37.15 51.86 -10.88
CA GLY A 129 36.75 53.18 -10.37
C GLY A 129 37.91 54.02 -9.87
N ALA A 130 38.85 53.47 -9.12
CA ALA A 130 40.05 54.14 -8.64
C ALA A 130 40.95 54.54 -9.79
N ALA A 131 41.18 53.68 -10.79
CA ALA A 131 41.95 54.02 -11.97
C ALA A 131 41.33 55.19 -12.73
N THR A 132 40.01 55.19 -12.92
CA THR A 132 39.30 56.28 -13.61
C THR A 132 39.37 57.58 -12.85
N LEU A 133 39.14 57.60 -11.52
CA LEU A 133 39.15 58.79 -10.73
C LEU A 133 40.55 59.37 -10.59
N THR A 134 41.59 58.59 -10.36
CA THR A 134 42.97 59.04 -10.25
C THR A 134 43.54 59.57 -11.58
N MET A 135 43.07 59.07 -12.73
CA MET A 135 43.49 59.53 -14.05
C MET A 135 42.83 60.85 -14.49
N PHE A 136 41.54 61.02 -14.12
CA PHE A 136 40.73 62.09 -14.74
C PHE A 136 40.13 63.11 -13.78
N HIS A 137 40.22 62.91 -12.45
CA HIS A 137 39.43 63.72 -11.53
C HIS A 137 40.14 64.09 -10.22
N THR A 138 40.85 63.20 -9.53
CA THR A 138 41.44 63.48 -8.21
C THR A 138 42.96 63.29 -8.18
N SER A 139 43.64 64.00 -7.28
CA SER A 139 45.07 63.82 -7.00
C SER A 139 45.35 62.89 -5.85
N ALA A 140 44.30 62.28 -5.28
CA ALA A 140 44.43 61.33 -4.18
C ALA A 140 45.15 60.01 -4.62
N PRO A 141 45.95 59.42 -3.73
CA PRO A 141 46.62 58.14 -4.05
C PRO A 141 45.63 57.04 -4.47
N PHE A 142 45.99 56.26 -5.50
CA PHE A 142 45.13 55.15 -6.03
C PHE A 142 44.59 54.22 -4.93
N TRP A 143 45.45 53.88 -3.97
CA TRP A 143 45.05 52.95 -2.89
C TRP A 143 44.00 53.54 -1.93
N GLU A 144 44.05 54.83 -1.70
CA GLU A 144 43.06 55.50 -0.86
C GLU A 144 41.72 55.62 -1.57
N VAL A 145 41.71 55.93 -2.86
CA VAL A 145 40.49 55.89 -3.68
C VAL A 145 39.92 54.52 -3.79
N TRP A 146 40.78 53.53 -4.03
CA TRP A 146 40.36 52.11 -4.09
C TRP A 146 39.70 51.62 -2.77
N ARG A 147 40.34 51.90 -1.64
CA ARG A 147 39.84 51.55 -0.32
C ARG A 147 38.50 52.21 -0.03
N THR A 148 38.35 53.48 -0.33
CA THR A 148 37.10 54.22 -0.08
C THR A 148 35.99 53.72 -0.97
N TRP A 149 36.26 53.42 -2.25
CA TRP A 149 35.32 52.88 -3.20
C TRP A 149 34.86 51.47 -2.77
N PHE A 150 35.83 50.61 -2.47
CA PHE A 150 35.54 49.22 -2.00
C PHE A 150 34.63 49.22 -0.77
N LEU A 151 34.88 50.03 0.22
CA LEU A 151 34.06 50.12 1.42
C LEU A 151 32.69 50.71 1.13
N SER A 152 32.59 51.74 0.30
CA SER A 152 31.34 52.40 -0.07
C SER A 152 30.38 51.44 -0.77
N ASP A 153 30.84 50.81 -1.84
CA ASP A 153 30.04 49.90 -2.65
C ASP A 153 29.76 48.61 -1.91
N GLY A 154 30.76 48.06 -1.20
CA GLY A 154 30.60 46.86 -0.39
C GLY A 154 29.49 46.97 0.68
N VAL A 155 29.48 48.13 1.39
CA VAL A 155 28.41 48.42 2.37
C VAL A 155 27.07 48.61 1.66
N GLY A 156 27.06 49.32 0.51
CA GLY A 156 25.86 49.49 -0.31
C GLY A 156 25.24 48.16 -0.73
N ILE A 157 26.08 47.23 -1.22
CA ILE A 157 25.61 45.87 -1.59
C ILE A 157 25.12 45.11 -0.37
N VAL A 158 25.92 45.04 0.69
CA VAL A 158 25.59 44.23 1.87
C VAL A 158 24.30 44.66 2.57
N VAL A 159 24.07 45.98 2.67
CA VAL A 159 22.91 46.56 3.37
C VAL A 159 21.65 46.58 2.49
N VAL A 160 21.79 47.00 1.23
CA VAL A 160 20.62 47.28 0.38
C VAL A 160 20.16 46.08 -0.42
N THR A 161 21.06 45.23 -0.91
CA THR A 161 20.68 44.05 -1.72
C THR A 161 19.73 43.10 -0.98
N PRO A 162 19.98 42.71 0.28
CA PRO A 162 19.06 41.85 1.01
C PRO A 162 17.65 42.44 1.15
N PHE A 163 17.58 43.76 1.36
CA PHE A 163 16.32 44.49 1.46
C PHE A 163 15.53 44.44 0.15
N VAL A 164 16.18 44.69 -0.99
CA VAL A 164 15.54 44.61 -2.31
C VAL A 164 15.03 43.19 -2.61
N VAL A 165 15.86 42.19 -2.38
CA VAL A 165 15.50 40.78 -2.58
C VAL A 165 14.36 40.37 -1.62
N GLY A 166 14.46 40.76 -0.36
CA GLY A 166 13.44 40.47 0.66
C GLY A 166 12.11 41.15 0.35
N LEU A 167 12.13 42.41 -0.15
CA LEU A 167 10.89 43.09 -0.53
C LEU A 167 10.13 42.37 -1.65
N VAL A 168 10.84 41.85 -2.65
CA VAL A 168 10.19 41.07 -3.71
C VAL A 168 9.67 39.73 -3.21
N GLN A 169 10.39 39.06 -2.32
CA GLN A 169 9.90 37.85 -1.67
C GLN A 169 8.65 38.12 -0.83
N PHE A 170 8.61 39.21 -0.11
CA PHE A 170 7.43 39.62 0.67
C PHE A 170 6.16 39.74 -0.18
N TRP A 171 6.25 40.30 -1.38
CA TRP A 171 5.11 40.44 -2.29
C TRP A 171 4.70 39.10 -2.94
N ARG A 172 5.60 38.12 -3.01
CA ARG A 172 5.33 36.78 -3.54
C ARG A 172 4.72 35.87 -2.48
N GLU A 173 5.14 36.00 -1.22
CA GLU A 173 4.72 35.16 -0.10
C GLU A 173 4.36 36.07 1.09
N LEU A 174 3.09 36.51 1.12
CA LEU A 174 2.60 37.36 2.21
C LEU A 174 2.63 36.61 3.54
N PRO A 175 3.27 37.15 4.58
CA PRO A 175 3.25 36.59 5.93
C PRO A 175 1.85 36.50 6.53
N ARG A 176 1.67 35.67 7.55
CA ARG A 176 0.43 35.61 8.32
C ARG A 176 0.14 36.96 8.99
N ARG A 177 -1.14 37.29 9.18
CA ARG A 177 -1.55 38.54 9.82
C ARG A 177 -0.91 38.74 11.20
N ASP A 178 -0.79 37.66 11.97
CA ASP A 178 -0.20 37.69 13.31
C ASP A 178 1.30 38.08 13.24
N GLU A 179 2.04 37.53 12.29
CA GLU A 179 3.45 37.82 12.06
C GLU A 179 3.65 39.30 11.55
N LEU A 180 2.70 39.78 10.76
CA LEU A 180 2.72 41.17 10.29
C LEU A 180 2.49 42.17 11.44
N ILE A 181 1.57 41.89 12.34
CA ILE A 181 1.29 42.77 13.50
C ILE A 181 2.48 42.74 14.47
N GLU A 182 2.96 41.55 14.83
CA GLU A 182 4.11 41.39 15.74
C GLU A 182 5.38 42.02 15.17
N GLY A 183 5.69 41.74 13.89
CA GLY A 183 6.85 42.27 13.22
C GLY A 183 6.75 43.75 12.95
N GLY A 184 5.59 44.28 12.60
CA GLY A 184 5.33 45.73 12.45
C GLY A 184 5.53 46.49 13.77
N ALA A 185 5.02 45.93 14.88
CA ALA A 185 5.26 46.51 16.21
C ALA A 185 6.76 46.52 16.56
N ALA A 186 7.45 45.40 16.34
CA ALA A 186 8.89 45.32 16.59
C ALA A 186 9.70 46.29 15.73
N LEU A 187 9.33 46.44 14.44
CA LEU A 187 9.95 47.45 13.57
C LEU A 187 9.68 48.89 14.05
N GLY A 188 8.45 49.15 14.52
CA GLY A 188 8.12 50.46 15.14
C GLY A 188 8.99 50.77 16.35
N VAL A 189 9.15 49.80 17.26
CA VAL A 189 10.05 49.93 18.42
C VAL A 189 11.49 50.10 17.98
N LEU A 190 11.93 49.39 16.94
CA LEU A 190 13.28 49.51 16.39
C LEU A 190 13.56 50.91 15.82
N VAL A 191 12.61 51.50 15.08
CA VAL A 191 12.72 52.85 14.55
C VAL A 191 12.82 53.86 15.70
N VAL A 192 11.91 53.77 16.70
CA VAL A 192 11.92 54.66 17.87
C VAL A 192 13.25 54.57 18.64
N THR A 193 13.73 53.32 18.87
CA THR A 193 15.00 53.08 19.54
C THR A 193 16.17 53.66 18.76
N SER A 194 16.18 53.45 17.42
CA SER A 194 17.22 54.01 16.55
C SER A 194 17.23 55.53 16.57
N VAL A 195 16.08 56.17 16.45
CA VAL A 195 15.95 57.63 16.54
C VAL A 195 16.38 58.16 17.91
N TYR A 196 15.97 57.45 18.99
CA TYR A 196 16.38 57.81 20.37
C TYR A 196 17.91 57.78 20.51
N ILE A 197 18.59 56.73 20.08
CA ILE A 197 20.05 56.57 20.12
C ILE A 197 20.76 57.69 19.32
N LEU A 198 20.21 58.07 18.18
CA LEU A 198 20.77 59.10 17.30
C LEU A 198 20.53 60.52 17.80
N SER A 199 19.45 60.74 18.56
CA SER A 199 19.09 62.09 19.07
C SER A 199 19.81 62.46 20.35
N HIS A 200 20.41 61.53 21.05
CA HIS A 200 21.02 61.80 22.36
C HIS A 200 22.53 61.80 22.26
N PRO A 201 23.20 62.83 22.74
CA PRO A 201 24.68 62.89 22.80
C PRO A 201 25.16 61.79 23.80
N THR A 202 26.34 61.24 23.55
CA THR A 202 26.97 60.22 24.38
C THR A 202 27.39 60.82 25.75
N THR A 203 26.46 60.87 26.69
CA THR A 203 26.76 61.15 28.10
C THR A 203 27.21 59.87 28.80
N SER A 204 27.98 60.01 29.88
CA SER A 204 28.68 58.98 30.61
C SER A 204 27.87 57.76 31.06
N TRP A 205 26.56 57.81 31.01
CA TRP A 205 25.65 56.67 31.28
C TRP A 205 25.42 55.73 30.08
N VAL A 206 25.75 56.15 28.86
CA VAL A 206 25.62 55.37 27.63
C VAL A 206 26.95 54.70 27.25
N SER A 207 27.68 54.22 28.23
CA SER A 207 28.84 53.34 28.00
C SER A 207 28.46 52.00 27.41
N PHE A 208 27.16 51.64 27.40
CA PHE A 208 26.64 50.54 26.62
C PHE A 208 26.61 50.96 25.12
N SER A 209 27.29 50.13 24.31
CA SER A 209 27.25 50.32 22.86
C SER A 209 25.77 50.44 22.40
N PRO A 210 25.36 51.45 21.64
CA PRO A 210 23.99 51.58 21.14
C PRO A 210 23.46 50.33 20.46
N GLY A 211 24.35 49.54 19.87
CA GLY A 211 24.01 48.22 19.30
C GLY A 211 23.43 47.25 20.31
N ALA A 212 23.76 47.39 21.61
CA ALA A 212 23.23 46.48 22.63
C ALA A 212 21.71 46.61 22.82
N LEU A 213 21.10 47.77 22.55
CA LEU A 213 19.65 47.98 22.61
C LEU A 213 18.91 47.47 21.37
N VAL A 214 19.56 47.47 20.22
CA VAL A 214 19.00 47.09 18.93
C VAL A 214 19.05 45.59 18.71
N LEU A 215 20.12 44.93 19.16
CA LEU A 215 20.33 43.46 18.93
C LEU A 215 19.21 42.58 19.47
N PRO A 216 18.64 42.80 20.68
CA PRO A 216 17.50 41.98 21.18
C PRO A 216 16.26 42.07 20.30
N ILE A 217 15.99 43.27 19.71
CA ILE A 217 14.82 43.45 18.85
C ILE A 217 15.06 42.76 17.50
N LEU A 218 16.25 42.85 16.94
CA LEU A 218 16.62 42.12 15.73
C LEU A 218 16.64 40.63 15.95
N LEU A 219 17.07 40.14 17.09
CA LEU A 219 17.00 38.76 17.48
C LEU A 219 15.53 38.29 17.58
N TRP A 220 14.65 39.11 18.17
CA TRP A 220 13.22 38.79 18.25
C TRP A 220 12.62 38.68 16.84
N LEU A 221 12.88 39.64 15.96
CA LEU A 221 12.45 39.60 14.57
C LEU A 221 12.94 38.33 13.86
N ALA A 222 14.22 37.96 14.02
CA ALA A 222 14.79 36.78 13.42
C ALA A 222 14.17 35.47 13.97
N ALA A 223 13.90 35.42 15.28
CA ALA A 223 13.40 34.22 15.93
C ALA A 223 11.90 33.98 15.71
N ARG A 224 11.10 35.07 15.55
CA ARG A 224 9.62 34.94 15.57
C ARG A 224 8.92 35.35 14.28
N CYS A 225 9.51 36.29 13.52
CA CYS A 225 8.84 36.89 12.38
C CYS A 225 9.35 36.35 11.04
N HIS A 226 8.69 36.75 9.96
CA HIS A 226 9.09 36.41 8.60
C HIS A 226 10.47 36.97 8.28
N PRO A 227 11.34 36.27 7.53
CA PRO A 227 12.73 36.73 7.21
C PRO A 227 12.80 38.11 6.63
N THR A 228 11.84 38.52 5.81
CA THR A 228 11.80 39.88 5.21
C THR A 228 11.70 40.97 6.26
N LEU A 229 10.91 40.77 7.34
CA LEU A 229 10.81 41.76 8.41
C LEU A 229 12.12 41.92 9.19
N THR A 230 12.83 40.79 9.35
CA THR A 230 14.19 40.78 9.92
C THR A 230 15.18 41.57 9.09
N ILE A 231 15.18 41.34 7.76
CA ILE A 231 16.02 42.06 6.79
C ILE A 231 15.65 43.54 6.79
N THR A 232 14.37 43.89 6.82
CA THR A 232 13.90 45.26 6.89
C THR A 232 14.38 45.95 8.16
N GLY A 233 14.39 45.27 9.30
CA GLY A 233 14.92 45.76 10.56
C GLY A 233 16.43 46.08 10.46
N ALA A 234 17.22 45.20 9.87
CA ALA A 234 18.63 45.42 9.64
C ALA A 234 18.88 46.62 8.72
N PHE A 235 18.11 46.75 7.63
CA PHE A 235 18.18 47.86 6.70
C PHE A 235 17.86 49.18 7.38
N VAL A 236 16.82 49.26 8.21
CA VAL A 236 16.45 50.48 8.96
C VAL A 236 17.57 50.93 9.89
N VAL A 237 18.13 50.03 10.69
CA VAL A 237 19.21 50.35 11.63
C VAL A 237 20.47 50.79 10.91
N SER A 238 20.86 50.06 9.86
CA SER A 238 22.06 50.38 9.08
C SER A 238 21.93 51.69 8.36
N SER A 239 20.79 51.97 7.75
CA SER A 239 20.49 53.24 7.10
C SER A 239 20.49 54.41 8.11
N ALA A 240 19.94 54.20 9.30
CA ALA A 240 19.92 55.17 10.37
C ALA A 240 21.36 55.57 10.82
N ALA A 241 22.25 54.58 10.99
CA ALA A 241 23.66 54.80 11.35
C ALA A 241 24.39 55.62 10.28
N ILE A 242 24.15 55.34 8.99
CA ILE A 242 24.75 56.07 7.88
C ILE A 242 24.17 57.50 7.78
N CYS A 243 22.85 57.66 7.88
CA CYS A 243 22.19 58.97 7.89
C CYS A 243 22.70 59.84 9.05
N ALA A 244 22.95 59.26 10.22
CA ALA A 244 23.51 59.96 11.35
C ALA A 244 24.86 60.62 11.03
N THR A 245 25.69 59.94 10.24
CA THR A 245 26.95 60.46 9.76
C THR A 245 26.79 61.67 8.79
N ILE A 246 25.77 61.53 7.91
CA ILE A 246 25.46 62.58 6.91
C ILE A 246 24.93 63.87 7.59
N PHE A 247 23.99 63.71 8.52
CA PHE A 247 23.32 64.85 9.18
C PHE A 247 23.98 65.28 10.48
N GLY A 248 25.15 64.76 10.81
CA GLY A 248 25.89 65.15 12.01
C GLY A 248 25.19 64.82 13.33
N LEU A 249 24.47 63.69 13.38
CA LEU A 249 23.68 63.31 14.54
C LEU A 249 24.38 62.25 15.40
N GLY A 250 24.22 62.38 16.73
CA GLY A 250 24.71 61.37 17.70
C GLY A 250 26.24 61.15 17.60
N ARG A 251 26.69 59.94 17.96
CA ARG A 251 28.12 59.58 17.97
C ARG A 251 28.76 59.67 16.57
N PHE A 252 28.00 59.25 15.54
CA PHE A 252 28.48 59.25 14.16
C PHE A 252 28.53 60.71 13.54
N GLY A 253 27.92 61.68 14.23
CA GLY A 253 27.93 63.06 13.87
C GLY A 253 28.87 64.00 14.70
N ASP A 254 29.53 63.41 15.71
CA ASP A 254 30.37 64.12 16.65
C ASP A 254 31.55 64.84 15.92
N ALA A 255 31.55 66.16 15.91
CA ALA A 255 32.55 66.97 15.23
C ALA A 255 33.96 66.88 15.89
N SER A 256 34.08 66.38 17.10
CA SER A 256 35.36 66.14 17.77
C SER A 256 36.11 64.92 17.22
N ILE A 257 35.40 63.99 16.53
CA ILE A 257 35.98 62.78 15.92
C ILE A 257 36.29 63.10 14.43
N PRO A 258 37.48 62.75 13.91
CA PRO A 258 37.79 62.89 12.50
C PRO A 258 36.75 62.26 11.58
N VAL A 259 36.39 62.91 10.49
CA VAL A 259 35.34 62.43 9.56
C VAL A 259 35.62 61.03 9.07
N VAL A 260 36.89 60.68 8.79
CA VAL A 260 37.26 59.31 8.35
C VAL A 260 36.92 58.21 9.40
N GLU A 261 37.13 58.51 10.68
CA GLU A 261 36.83 57.61 11.76
C GLU A 261 35.30 57.43 11.99
N ARG A 262 34.56 58.58 11.92
CA ARG A 262 33.09 58.57 12.00
C ARG A 262 32.47 57.73 10.90
N VAL A 263 32.91 57.98 9.69
CA VAL A 263 32.47 57.25 8.50
C VAL A 263 32.81 55.76 8.59
N GLY A 264 34.07 55.45 8.88
CA GLY A 264 34.50 54.04 9.07
C GLY A 264 33.72 53.32 10.17
N GLY A 265 33.46 54.01 11.29
CA GLY A 265 32.66 53.48 12.37
C GLY A 265 31.21 53.17 11.97
N ALA A 266 30.57 54.07 11.20
CA ALA A 266 29.23 53.88 10.68
C ALA A 266 29.14 52.70 9.65
N GLN A 267 30.12 52.61 8.75
CA GLN A 267 30.21 51.54 7.77
C GLN A 267 30.39 50.16 8.42
N VAL A 268 31.28 50.06 9.42
CA VAL A 268 31.51 48.86 10.19
C VAL A 268 30.23 48.47 10.97
N ALA A 269 29.61 49.44 11.64
CA ALA A 269 28.37 49.17 12.39
C ALA A 269 27.23 48.70 11.47
N ALA A 270 27.01 49.34 10.34
CA ALA A 270 26.00 48.98 9.36
C ALA A 270 26.22 47.54 8.79
N THR A 271 27.48 47.26 8.42
CA THR A 271 27.87 45.93 7.91
C THR A 271 27.69 44.86 8.97
N MET A 272 28.18 45.10 10.20
CA MET A 272 28.05 44.11 11.30
C MET A 272 26.61 43.86 11.66
N VAL A 273 25.77 44.86 11.81
CA VAL A 273 24.33 44.70 12.09
C VAL A 273 23.66 43.91 11.00
N THR A 274 23.92 44.24 9.75
CA THR A 274 23.29 43.53 8.63
C THR A 274 23.73 42.07 8.56
N VAL A 275 25.04 41.80 8.57
CA VAL A 275 25.57 40.43 8.49
C VAL A 275 25.13 39.62 9.70
N TYR A 276 25.19 40.14 10.92
CA TYR A 276 24.71 39.48 12.12
C TYR A 276 23.22 39.11 11.98
N THR A 277 22.40 40.05 11.54
CA THR A 277 20.95 39.84 11.39
C THR A 277 20.64 38.83 10.29
N LEU A 278 21.34 38.85 9.17
CA LEU A 278 21.21 37.89 8.09
C LEU A 278 21.57 36.46 8.56
N VAL A 279 22.69 36.35 9.29
CA VAL A 279 23.13 35.04 9.85
C VAL A 279 22.09 34.48 10.82
N LEU A 280 21.59 35.31 11.75
CA LEU A 280 20.55 34.88 12.69
C LEU A 280 19.27 34.51 11.94
N GLY A 281 18.83 35.33 11.01
CA GLY A 281 17.64 35.07 10.17
C GLY A 281 17.77 33.75 9.42
N ALA A 282 18.93 33.46 8.84
CA ALA A 282 19.23 32.21 8.15
C ALA A 282 19.19 30.98 9.10
N LEU A 283 19.85 31.10 10.25
CA LEU A 283 19.87 29.99 11.24
C LEU A 283 18.47 29.65 11.77
N PHE A 284 17.64 30.65 12.09
CA PHE A 284 16.26 30.41 12.54
C PHE A 284 15.37 29.90 11.42
N THR A 285 15.55 30.36 10.19
CA THR A 285 14.83 29.90 9.01
C THR A 285 15.17 28.44 8.73
N GLU A 286 16.45 28.08 8.72
CA GLU A 286 16.92 26.71 8.52
C GLU A 286 16.39 25.77 9.61
N ARG A 287 16.41 26.20 10.88
CA ARG A 287 15.82 25.45 11.99
C ARG A 287 14.32 25.22 11.80
N ARG A 288 13.56 26.27 11.48
CA ARG A 288 12.10 26.16 11.22
C ARG A 288 11.79 25.23 10.06
N GLN A 289 12.56 25.30 8.98
CA GLN A 289 12.39 24.41 7.82
C GLN A 289 12.66 22.96 8.19
N ARG A 290 13.71 22.68 8.97
CA ARG A 290 14.01 21.33 9.46
C ARG A 290 12.90 20.79 10.39
N GLU A 291 12.42 21.61 11.32
CA GLU A 291 11.32 21.24 12.21
C GLU A 291 10.01 20.99 11.43
N MET A 292 9.72 21.81 10.42
CA MET A 292 8.53 21.63 9.57
C MET A 292 8.65 20.40 8.68
N ALA A 293 9.82 20.16 8.08
CA ALA A 293 10.07 18.94 7.29
C ALA A 293 9.91 17.66 8.13
N LEU A 294 10.44 17.67 9.35
CA LEU A 294 10.27 16.56 10.28
C LEU A 294 8.79 16.33 10.64
N LYS A 295 8.07 17.41 10.98
CA LYS A 295 6.62 17.32 11.26
C LYS A 295 5.83 16.80 10.05
N MET A 296 6.16 17.26 8.83
CA MET A 296 5.51 16.78 7.61
C MET A 296 5.82 15.29 7.36
N ALA A 297 7.08 14.88 7.54
CA ALA A 297 7.48 13.47 7.39
C ALA A 297 6.74 12.56 8.39
N LEU A 298 6.70 12.93 9.67
CA LEU A 298 5.96 12.18 10.70
C LEU A 298 4.45 12.15 10.39
N ASN A 299 3.88 13.26 9.94
CA ASN A 299 2.46 13.33 9.58
C ASN A 299 2.12 12.48 8.34
N GLY A 300 2.94 12.54 7.30
CA GLY A 300 2.77 11.75 6.08
C GLY A 300 2.87 10.25 6.34
N ALA A 301 3.81 9.85 7.19
CA ALA A 301 3.97 8.46 7.63
C ALA A 301 2.94 8.03 8.69
N LYS A 302 2.06 8.93 9.14
CA LYS A 302 1.09 8.71 10.22
C LYS A 302 1.77 8.23 11.53
N LEU A 303 3.01 8.65 11.77
CA LEU A 303 3.76 8.33 12.98
C LEU A 303 3.47 9.35 14.08
N GLY A 304 3.38 8.85 15.31
CA GLY A 304 3.47 9.67 16.51
C GLY A 304 4.91 9.65 17.06
N ALA A 305 5.34 10.71 17.68
CA ALA A 305 6.67 10.81 18.25
C ALA A 305 6.63 10.94 19.79
N PHE A 306 7.59 10.34 20.47
CA PHE A 306 7.72 10.44 21.92
C PHE A 306 9.18 10.48 22.37
N ARG A 307 9.36 11.07 23.55
CA ARG A 307 10.61 11.07 24.31
C ARG A 307 10.30 10.71 25.76
N ALA A 308 11.00 9.73 26.29
CA ALA A 308 10.85 9.32 27.68
C ALA A 308 12.19 9.42 28.41
N ASP A 309 12.17 9.96 29.61
CA ASP A 309 13.30 9.97 30.53
C ASP A 309 13.21 8.73 31.45
N LEU A 310 14.21 7.87 31.38
CA LEU A 310 14.21 6.59 32.08
C LEU A 310 14.55 6.70 33.56
N ALA A 311 15.12 7.84 33.97
CA ALA A 311 15.54 8.06 35.39
C ALA A 311 14.34 8.50 36.22
N ASN A 312 13.52 9.41 35.73
CA ASN A 312 12.38 9.97 36.47
C ASN A 312 11.01 9.49 35.92
N GLY A 313 11.02 8.72 34.84
CA GLY A 313 9.79 8.20 34.19
C GLY A 313 8.97 9.26 33.47
N HIS A 314 9.50 10.47 33.23
CA HIS A 314 8.81 11.53 32.51
C HIS A 314 8.67 11.19 31.03
N LEU A 315 7.49 11.44 30.46
CA LEU A 315 7.16 11.19 29.07
C LEU A 315 6.69 12.48 28.39
N GLU A 316 7.30 12.81 27.29
CA GLU A 316 6.82 13.82 26.36
C GLU A 316 6.41 13.12 25.07
N CYS A 317 5.19 13.29 24.62
CA CYS A 317 4.72 12.73 23.38
C CYS A 317 3.76 13.68 22.65
N ASP A 318 3.63 13.50 21.35
CA ASP A 318 2.65 14.24 20.59
C ASP A 318 1.22 13.70 20.83
N LEU A 319 0.23 14.50 20.41
CA LEU A 319 -1.19 14.12 20.57
C LEU A 319 -1.55 12.84 19.80
N ARG A 320 -0.85 12.55 18.70
CA ARG A 320 -1.05 11.33 17.91
C ARG A 320 -0.63 10.10 18.68
N THR A 321 0.57 10.10 19.27
CA THR A 321 1.04 9.06 20.20
C THR A 321 0.05 8.85 21.34
N ALA A 322 -0.36 9.94 21.98
CA ALA A 322 -1.35 9.87 23.06
C ALA A 322 -2.63 9.17 22.62
N ARG A 323 -3.19 9.57 21.49
CA ARG A 323 -4.43 8.97 20.95
C ARG A 323 -4.26 7.50 20.58
N MET A 324 -3.13 7.09 20.01
CA MET A 324 -2.83 5.68 19.73
C MET A 324 -2.80 4.83 21.00
N HIS A 325 -2.45 5.44 22.13
CA HIS A 325 -2.42 4.80 23.46
C HIS A 325 -3.71 5.00 24.27
N GLY A 326 -4.80 5.47 23.64
CA GLY A 326 -6.08 5.63 24.30
C GLY A 326 -6.21 6.87 25.20
N HIS A 327 -5.33 7.86 25.04
CA HIS A 327 -5.34 9.11 25.81
C HIS A 327 -5.85 10.28 24.95
N ASN A 328 -6.69 11.14 25.54
CA ASN A 328 -7.16 12.38 24.88
C ASN A 328 -6.15 13.52 25.01
N VAL A 329 -5.30 13.46 26.01
CA VAL A 329 -4.22 14.42 26.33
C VAL A 329 -2.93 13.66 26.48
N PRO A 330 -1.78 14.20 26.05
CA PRO A 330 -0.49 13.55 26.25
C PRO A 330 -0.25 13.18 27.72
N PRO A 331 0.00 11.89 28.03
CA PRO A 331 0.34 11.47 29.38
C PRO A 331 1.73 12.00 29.79
N ALA A 332 1.86 12.40 31.04
CA ALA A 332 3.09 12.99 31.57
C ALA A 332 4.14 11.93 31.98
N THR A 333 3.74 10.69 32.16
CA THR A 333 4.63 9.61 32.64
C THR A 333 4.49 8.34 31.83
N ILE A 334 5.55 7.54 31.81
CA ILE A 334 5.56 6.20 31.19
C ILE A 334 4.50 5.30 31.84
N LYS A 335 4.33 5.41 33.16
CA LYS A 335 3.33 4.62 33.92
C LYS A 335 1.91 4.95 33.45
N GLU A 336 1.61 6.23 33.28
CA GLU A 336 0.31 6.70 32.79
C GLU A 336 0.05 6.24 31.35
N SER A 337 1.04 6.33 30.44
CA SER A 337 0.91 5.92 29.05
C SER A 337 0.56 4.45 28.87
N ARG A 338 0.94 3.61 29.84
CA ARG A 338 0.70 2.16 29.84
C ARG A 338 -0.67 1.75 30.40
N ARG A 339 -1.46 2.69 30.89
CA ARG A 339 -2.73 2.42 31.57
C ARG A 339 -3.69 1.58 30.76
N PHE A 340 -3.69 1.75 29.45
CA PHE A 340 -4.61 1.09 28.53
C PHE A 340 -3.95 -0.03 27.70
N VAL A 341 -2.69 -0.35 27.97
CA VAL A 341 -2.02 -1.50 27.36
C VAL A 341 -2.65 -2.80 27.85
N HIS A 342 -2.85 -3.76 26.96
CA HIS A 342 -3.42 -5.06 27.29
C HIS A 342 -2.54 -5.79 28.32
N ARG A 343 -3.16 -6.37 29.33
CA ARG A 343 -2.46 -6.96 30.47
C ARG A 343 -1.44 -8.03 30.08
N ASP A 344 -1.81 -8.92 29.15
CA ASP A 344 -0.93 -10.00 28.69
C ASP A 344 0.34 -9.49 27.98
N ASP A 345 0.30 -8.27 27.41
CA ASP A 345 1.43 -7.71 26.68
C ASP A 345 2.44 -7.00 27.59
N LEU A 346 2.07 -6.61 28.82
CA LEU A 346 2.92 -5.84 29.75
C LEU A 346 4.22 -6.56 30.07
N THR A 347 4.16 -7.85 30.45
CA THR A 347 5.35 -8.64 30.80
C THR A 347 6.33 -8.73 29.63
N ARG A 348 5.82 -8.92 28.41
CA ARG A 348 6.63 -8.99 27.19
C ARG A 348 7.29 -7.64 26.86
N ILE A 349 6.56 -6.55 27.04
CA ILE A 349 7.06 -5.18 26.84
C ILE A 349 8.19 -4.88 27.83
N ASP A 350 8.01 -5.23 29.10
CA ASP A 350 9.00 -4.98 30.16
C ASP A 350 10.27 -5.81 29.95
N ALA A 351 10.13 -7.08 29.57
CA ALA A 351 11.26 -7.93 29.20
C ALA A 351 12.05 -7.39 28.01
N ALA A 352 11.34 -6.92 26.97
CA ALA A 352 11.98 -6.33 25.79
C ALA A 352 12.71 -5.02 26.13
N LEU A 353 12.15 -4.18 27.01
CA LEU A 353 12.79 -2.94 27.46
C LEU A 353 14.01 -3.21 28.33
N ALA A 354 13.95 -4.19 29.24
CA ALA A 354 15.08 -4.62 30.04
C ALA A 354 16.25 -5.10 29.16
N LYS A 355 15.95 -5.98 28.18
CA LYS A 355 16.95 -6.45 27.22
C LYS A 355 17.59 -5.30 26.43
N ALA A 356 16.79 -4.33 25.97
CA ALA A 356 17.30 -3.17 25.25
C ALA A 356 18.20 -2.30 26.12
N ARG A 357 17.90 -2.14 27.42
CA ARG A 357 18.74 -1.42 28.37
C ARG A 357 20.10 -2.09 28.56
N ASP A 358 20.13 -3.41 28.66
CA ASP A 358 21.37 -4.17 28.87
C ASP A 358 22.26 -4.16 27.62
N SER A 359 21.65 -4.13 26.42
CA SER A 359 22.38 -4.11 25.15
C SER A 359 22.73 -2.70 24.64
N GLY A 360 22.21 -1.64 25.27
CA GLY A 360 22.40 -0.24 24.84
C GLY A 360 21.80 0.06 23.45
N GLY A 361 20.81 -0.72 23.00
CA GLY A 361 20.36 -0.75 21.63
C GLY A 361 18.97 -0.14 21.38
N VAL A 362 18.26 -0.74 20.44
CA VAL A 362 16.93 -0.33 19.99
C VAL A 362 15.87 -1.11 20.77
N TRP A 363 14.81 -0.44 21.21
CA TRP A 363 13.64 -1.09 21.77
C TRP A 363 12.48 -1.02 20.79
N ASN A 364 12.08 -2.19 20.28
CA ASN A 364 10.93 -2.35 19.38
C ASN A 364 9.91 -3.27 20.04
N ALA A 365 8.65 -2.87 19.98
CA ALA A 365 7.55 -3.65 20.53
C ALA A 365 6.26 -3.43 19.76
N GLU A 366 5.51 -4.51 19.56
CA GLU A 366 4.13 -4.47 19.05
C GLU A 366 3.21 -4.96 20.17
N TYR A 367 2.17 -4.21 20.50
CA TYR A 367 1.27 -4.56 21.59
C TYR A 367 -0.14 -4.01 21.38
N ARG A 368 -1.07 -4.54 22.13
CA ARG A 368 -2.48 -4.16 22.09
C ARG A 368 -2.76 -3.06 23.09
N VAL A 369 -3.56 -2.10 22.67
CA VAL A 369 -4.10 -1.01 23.49
C VAL A 369 -5.61 -1.10 23.50
N MET A 370 -6.22 -1.16 24.66
CA MET A 370 -7.67 -1.13 24.86
C MET A 370 -8.13 0.31 25.02
N HIS A 371 -8.87 0.82 24.05
CA HIS A 371 -9.31 2.20 24.08
C HIS A 371 -10.48 2.41 25.07
N PRO A 372 -10.36 3.37 26.00
CA PRO A 372 -11.44 3.64 26.96
C PRO A 372 -12.66 4.30 26.31
N PRO A 373 -13.83 4.30 26.98
CA PRO A 373 -15.10 4.80 26.40
C PRO A 373 -15.07 6.25 25.93
N ASN A 374 -14.17 7.07 26.46
CA ASN A 374 -14.07 8.50 26.17
C ASN A 374 -13.11 8.86 25.03
N CYS A 375 -12.66 7.88 24.24
CA CYS A 375 -11.75 8.07 23.12
C CYS A 375 -12.43 7.89 21.76
N PRO A 376 -11.87 8.43 20.67
CA PRO A 376 -12.42 8.27 19.30
C PRO A 376 -12.65 6.81 18.85
N HIS A 377 -11.99 5.86 19.49
CA HIS A 377 -12.09 4.42 19.21
C HIS A 377 -12.56 3.63 20.45
N ALA A 378 -13.56 4.16 21.12
CA ALA A 378 -14.11 3.62 22.37
C ALA A 378 -14.44 2.13 22.26
N GLY A 379 -13.89 1.34 23.19
CA GLY A 379 -14.12 -0.10 23.27
C GLY A 379 -13.35 -0.95 22.26
N GLU A 380 -12.62 -0.35 21.31
CA GLU A 380 -11.78 -1.08 20.35
C GLU A 380 -10.43 -1.47 20.97
N THR A 381 -9.97 -2.66 20.61
CA THR A 381 -8.58 -3.07 20.83
C THR A 381 -7.77 -2.75 19.59
N ARG A 382 -6.77 -1.90 19.72
CA ARG A 382 -5.89 -1.50 18.63
C ARG A 382 -4.48 -2.01 18.83
N TRP A 383 -3.80 -2.28 17.73
CA TRP A 383 -2.40 -2.68 17.74
C TRP A 383 -1.50 -1.49 17.49
N VAL A 384 -0.53 -1.30 18.36
CA VAL A 384 0.48 -0.24 18.26
C VAL A 384 1.86 -0.88 18.13
N ALA A 385 2.63 -0.41 17.16
CA ALA A 385 4.06 -0.68 17.04
C ALA A 385 4.84 0.52 17.57
N VAL A 386 5.82 0.26 18.38
CA VAL A 386 6.77 1.25 18.91
C VAL A 386 8.16 0.89 18.44
N GLU A 387 8.84 1.86 17.84
CA GLU A 387 10.25 1.76 17.45
C GLU A 387 11.01 2.88 18.13
N SER A 388 12.07 2.56 18.87
CA SER A 388 12.78 3.56 19.64
C SER A 388 14.24 3.23 19.85
N SER A 389 15.04 4.27 20.05
CA SER A 389 16.47 4.19 20.36
C SER A 389 16.75 4.69 21.77
N LEU A 390 17.65 4.01 22.45
CA LEU A 390 18.17 4.41 23.75
C LEU A 390 19.30 5.43 23.56
N VAL A 391 19.19 6.56 24.23
CA VAL A 391 20.24 7.57 24.31
C VAL A 391 20.93 7.44 25.67
N CYS A 392 22.20 7.10 25.62
CA CYS A 392 23.05 6.93 26.82
C CYS A 392 23.74 8.24 27.18
N ASP A 393 24.14 8.35 28.42
CA ASP A 393 25.05 9.40 28.91
C ASP A 393 26.52 9.11 28.54
N SER A 394 27.44 9.97 28.97
CA SER A 394 28.88 9.83 28.74
C SER A 394 29.52 8.57 29.35
N GLN A 395 28.80 7.90 30.26
CA GLN A 395 29.24 6.66 30.90
C GLN A 395 28.60 5.40 30.27
N GLY A 396 27.80 5.57 29.18
CA GLY A 396 27.11 4.47 28.51
C GLY A 396 25.80 4.03 29.19
N ILE A 397 25.33 4.76 30.23
CA ILE A 397 24.10 4.43 30.94
C ILE A 397 22.89 4.96 30.16
N PRO A 398 21.90 4.13 29.83
CA PRO A 398 20.69 4.56 29.14
C PRO A 398 19.89 5.58 29.96
N LYS A 399 19.74 6.79 29.45
CA LYS A 399 19.09 7.91 30.12
C LYS A 399 17.76 8.30 29.49
N ARG A 400 17.66 8.22 28.19
CA ARG A 400 16.44 8.62 27.45
C ARG A 400 16.08 7.60 26.39
N LEU A 401 14.78 7.50 26.15
CA LEU A 401 14.21 6.71 25.07
C LEU A 401 13.57 7.70 24.06
N LEU A 402 14.01 7.66 22.82
CA LEU A 402 13.45 8.45 21.74
C LEU A 402 12.83 7.50 20.71
N GLY A 403 11.58 7.72 20.36
CA GLY A 403 10.93 6.79 19.46
C GLY A 403 9.71 7.34 18.73
N VAL A 404 9.20 6.48 17.87
CA VAL A 404 7.98 6.70 17.13
C VAL A 404 6.97 5.58 17.38
N THR A 405 5.71 5.91 17.24
CA THR A 405 4.60 4.97 17.38
C THR A 405 3.79 4.94 16.08
N ARG A 406 3.29 3.76 15.73
CA ARG A 406 2.45 3.54 14.55
C ARG A 406 1.26 2.67 14.92
N ASP A 407 0.09 3.04 14.44
CA ASP A 407 -1.08 2.16 14.46
C ASP A 407 -0.93 1.09 13.36
N ILE A 408 -0.88 -0.17 13.77
CA ILE A 408 -0.74 -1.33 12.89
C ILE A 408 -1.98 -2.22 12.90
N THR A 409 -3.11 -1.71 13.39
CA THR A 409 -4.35 -2.47 13.54
C THR A 409 -4.80 -3.06 12.21
N HIS A 410 -4.83 -2.26 11.15
CA HIS A 410 -5.20 -2.74 9.81
C HIS A 410 -4.26 -3.83 9.29
N ARG A 411 -2.95 -3.70 9.55
CA ARG A 411 -1.99 -4.74 9.16
C ARG A 411 -2.27 -6.05 9.89
N LYS A 412 -2.48 -5.99 11.22
CA LYS A 412 -2.79 -7.19 12.02
C LYS A 412 -4.12 -7.83 11.64
N GLN A 413 -5.15 -7.04 11.35
CA GLN A 413 -6.43 -7.54 10.87
C GLN A 413 -6.29 -8.22 9.50
N ALA A 414 -5.52 -7.63 8.57
CA ALA A 414 -5.26 -8.24 7.27
C ALA A 414 -4.46 -9.56 7.39
N GLU A 415 -3.43 -9.59 8.24
CA GLU A 415 -2.65 -10.79 8.54
C GLU A 415 -3.55 -11.90 9.12
N GLN A 416 -4.43 -11.55 10.06
CA GLN A 416 -5.36 -12.49 10.67
C GLN A 416 -6.40 -12.99 9.66
N ALA A 417 -7.02 -12.09 8.88
CA ALA A 417 -7.99 -12.47 7.86
C ALA A 417 -7.37 -13.38 6.79
N LEU A 418 -6.12 -13.12 6.41
CA LEU A 418 -5.38 -13.99 5.48
C LEU A 418 -5.11 -15.37 6.11
N ALA A 419 -4.71 -15.41 7.37
CA ALA A 419 -4.48 -16.66 8.09
C ALA A 419 -5.77 -17.48 8.22
N GLU A 420 -6.89 -16.84 8.57
CA GLU A 420 -8.22 -17.48 8.63
C GLU A 420 -8.64 -18.00 7.25
N ARG A 421 -8.46 -17.20 6.20
CA ARG A 421 -8.78 -17.61 4.83
C ARG A 421 -7.96 -18.82 4.38
N ASN A 422 -6.65 -18.79 4.67
CA ASN A 422 -5.77 -19.92 4.35
C ASN A 422 -6.16 -21.18 5.12
N MET A 423 -6.55 -21.05 6.38
CA MET A 423 -7.05 -22.16 7.19
C MET A 423 -8.35 -22.74 6.60
N GLN A 424 -9.29 -21.88 6.22
CA GLN A 424 -10.55 -22.30 5.58
C GLN A 424 -10.28 -23.05 4.26
N LEU A 425 -9.40 -22.51 3.40
CA LEU A 425 -9.02 -23.17 2.15
C LEU A 425 -8.34 -24.53 2.40
N SER A 426 -7.46 -24.62 3.39
CA SER A 426 -6.81 -25.86 3.77
C SER A 426 -7.81 -26.91 4.28
N LEU A 427 -8.78 -26.50 5.11
CA LEU A 427 -9.84 -27.38 5.59
C LEU A 427 -10.75 -27.86 4.45
N ALA A 428 -11.14 -26.95 3.54
CA ALA A 428 -11.95 -27.29 2.38
C ALA A 428 -11.23 -28.29 1.45
N ALA A 429 -9.96 -28.08 1.18
CA ALA A 429 -9.14 -29.00 0.38
C ALA A 429 -9.02 -30.38 1.04
N LYS A 430 -8.83 -30.43 2.36
CA LYS A 430 -8.81 -31.70 3.11
C LYS A 430 -10.15 -32.42 3.07
N ALA A 431 -11.26 -31.69 3.27
CA ALA A 431 -12.60 -32.27 3.24
C ALA A 431 -12.95 -32.82 1.86
N ALA A 432 -12.56 -32.14 0.81
CA ALA A 432 -12.77 -32.57 -0.58
C ALA A 432 -11.79 -33.66 -1.04
N ARG A 433 -10.85 -34.08 -0.19
CA ARG A 433 -9.76 -35.03 -0.54
C ARG A 433 -9.01 -34.60 -1.81
N VAL A 434 -8.72 -33.30 -1.91
CA VAL A 434 -8.01 -32.70 -3.04
C VAL A 434 -6.52 -32.72 -2.75
N GLY A 435 -5.74 -33.09 -3.74
CA GLY A 435 -4.29 -32.97 -3.75
C GLY A 435 -3.84 -31.94 -4.77
N ASN A 436 -3.00 -31.00 -4.35
CA ASN A 436 -2.45 -29.97 -5.23
C ASN A 436 -1.01 -30.30 -5.62
N TYR A 437 -0.63 -29.93 -6.84
CA TYR A 437 0.73 -30.02 -7.31
C TYR A 437 1.12 -28.82 -8.17
N SER A 438 2.41 -28.57 -8.22
CA SER A 438 3.02 -27.60 -9.10
C SER A 438 4.26 -28.21 -9.73
N TYR A 439 4.24 -28.43 -11.04
CA TYR A 439 5.29 -29.05 -11.82
C TYR A 439 6.06 -28.01 -12.62
N ASP A 440 7.37 -28.07 -12.52
CA ASP A 440 8.32 -27.32 -13.35
C ASP A 440 8.87 -28.25 -14.44
N PRO A 441 8.51 -28.04 -15.73
CA PRO A 441 8.95 -28.88 -16.80
C PRO A 441 10.44 -28.83 -17.09
N ASP A 442 11.11 -27.69 -16.84
CA ASP A 442 12.54 -27.49 -17.12
C ASP A 442 13.40 -28.19 -16.05
N ALA A 443 12.96 -28.16 -14.79
CA ALA A 443 13.67 -28.78 -13.67
C ALA A 443 13.27 -30.25 -13.44
N ASP A 444 12.23 -30.77 -14.09
CA ASP A 444 11.54 -32.02 -13.78
C ASP A 444 11.20 -32.18 -12.29
N ALA A 445 10.83 -31.09 -11.64
CA ALA A 445 10.53 -31.01 -10.22
C ALA A 445 9.05 -30.75 -10.01
N MET A 446 8.43 -31.51 -9.10
CA MET A 446 7.02 -31.37 -8.76
C MET A 446 6.89 -31.12 -7.27
N GLN A 447 6.43 -29.93 -6.89
CA GLN A 447 6.02 -29.60 -5.52
C GLN A 447 4.59 -30.11 -5.29
N ILE A 448 4.37 -30.75 -4.16
CA ILE A 448 3.10 -31.39 -3.81
C ILE A 448 2.66 -30.99 -2.40
N ASP A 449 1.36 -31.04 -2.16
CA ASP A 449 0.83 -30.85 -0.82
C ASP A 449 0.57 -32.20 -0.11
N ALA A 450 0.17 -32.11 1.15
CA ALA A 450 -0.18 -33.29 1.96
C ALA A 450 -1.38 -34.07 1.39
N GLY A 451 -2.31 -33.39 0.70
CA GLY A 451 -3.45 -34.01 0.02
C GLY A 451 -3.00 -34.88 -1.14
N TYR A 452 -2.10 -34.34 -1.98
CA TYR A 452 -1.50 -35.11 -3.08
C TYR A 452 -0.74 -36.33 -2.55
N ALA A 453 0.13 -36.12 -1.54
CA ALA A 453 0.89 -37.22 -0.94
C ALA A 453 -0.05 -38.36 -0.41
N ALA A 454 -1.15 -37.98 0.24
CA ALA A 454 -2.15 -38.89 0.72
C ALA A 454 -2.89 -39.62 -0.42
N LEU A 455 -3.25 -38.94 -1.51
CA LEU A 455 -3.90 -39.54 -2.67
C LEU A 455 -3.02 -40.63 -3.32
N TYR A 456 -1.74 -40.29 -3.52
CA TYR A 456 -0.81 -41.17 -4.22
C TYR A 456 -0.11 -42.21 -3.31
N GLY A 457 -0.40 -42.20 -2.00
CA GLY A 457 0.23 -43.06 -1.03
C GLY A 457 1.73 -42.84 -0.88
N LEU A 458 2.14 -41.57 -0.93
CA LEU A 458 3.52 -41.13 -0.67
C LEU A 458 3.77 -41.04 0.85
N PRO A 459 5.02 -41.07 1.31
CA PRO A 459 5.34 -40.93 2.74
C PRO A 459 4.75 -39.63 3.32
N GLN A 460 4.33 -39.68 4.59
CA GLN A 460 3.89 -38.48 5.29
C GLN A 460 5.01 -37.43 5.36
N GLY A 461 4.68 -36.20 4.97
CA GLY A 461 5.66 -35.10 4.91
C GLY A 461 6.40 -34.98 3.59
N ALA A 462 6.10 -35.80 2.59
CA ALA A 462 6.61 -35.58 1.24
C ALA A 462 6.05 -34.25 0.71
N VAL A 463 6.94 -33.35 0.29
CA VAL A 463 6.61 -32.02 -0.27
C VAL A 463 7.07 -31.89 -1.73
N GLU A 464 7.85 -32.85 -2.21
CA GLU A 464 8.39 -32.89 -3.57
C GLU A 464 8.35 -34.32 -4.12
N THR A 465 8.15 -34.44 -5.42
CA THR A 465 8.26 -35.66 -6.19
C THR A 465 8.75 -35.31 -7.60
N THR A 466 8.96 -36.30 -8.45
CA THR A 466 9.36 -36.10 -9.84
C THR A 466 8.31 -36.69 -10.79
N ARG A 467 8.30 -36.23 -12.04
CA ARG A 467 7.47 -36.83 -13.08
C ARG A 467 7.80 -38.32 -13.28
N ARG A 468 9.07 -38.69 -13.13
CA ARG A 468 9.51 -40.08 -13.19
C ARG A 468 8.83 -40.94 -12.11
N GLU A 469 8.78 -40.46 -10.87
CA GLU A 469 8.13 -41.16 -9.76
C GLU A 469 6.61 -41.22 -9.94
N TRP A 470 6.00 -40.12 -10.40
CA TRP A 470 4.57 -40.10 -10.72
C TRP A 470 4.22 -41.14 -11.79
N ARG A 471 5.04 -41.29 -12.88
CA ARG A 471 4.83 -42.28 -13.94
C ARG A 471 4.78 -43.73 -13.41
N THR A 472 5.55 -44.05 -12.38
CA THR A 472 5.53 -45.38 -11.78
C THR A 472 4.22 -45.70 -11.06
N ARG A 473 3.43 -44.68 -10.72
CA ARG A 473 2.15 -44.80 -10.02
C ARG A 473 0.95 -44.69 -10.96
N ALA A 474 1.10 -44.07 -12.11
CA ALA A 474 0.03 -44.10 -13.11
C ALA A 474 -0.18 -45.54 -13.64
N HIS A 475 -1.46 -45.92 -13.84
CA HIS A 475 -1.78 -47.24 -14.37
C HIS A 475 -1.19 -47.39 -15.77
N PRO A 476 -0.51 -48.53 -16.09
CA PRO A 476 0.20 -48.72 -17.35
C PRO A 476 -0.64 -48.48 -18.61
N GLU A 477 -1.91 -48.92 -18.59
CA GLU A 477 -2.84 -48.72 -19.72
C GLU A 477 -3.22 -47.24 -19.93
N ASP A 478 -3.19 -46.42 -18.91
CA ASP A 478 -3.60 -45.00 -18.99
C ASP A 478 -2.42 -44.10 -19.36
N LEU A 479 -1.19 -44.55 -19.18
CA LEU A 479 0.03 -43.77 -19.29
C LEU A 479 0.22 -43.11 -20.68
N VAL A 480 -0.01 -43.88 -21.74
CA VAL A 480 0.10 -43.41 -23.12
C VAL A 480 -0.88 -42.25 -23.37
N ARG A 481 -2.15 -42.44 -22.99
CA ARG A 481 -3.20 -41.44 -23.18
C ARG A 481 -2.92 -40.16 -22.39
N ILE A 482 -2.40 -40.29 -21.16
CA ILE A 482 -2.05 -39.14 -20.33
C ILE A 482 -0.94 -38.32 -21.00
N GLU A 483 0.11 -38.98 -21.46
CA GLU A 483 1.25 -38.34 -22.10
C GLU A 483 0.90 -37.70 -23.43
N GLU A 484 0.07 -38.33 -24.22
CA GLU A 484 -0.44 -37.78 -25.48
C GLU A 484 -1.25 -36.51 -25.21
N THR A 485 -2.17 -36.53 -24.27
CA THR A 485 -3.00 -35.36 -23.91
C THR A 485 -2.13 -34.21 -23.42
N GLN A 486 -1.17 -34.49 -22.55
CA GLN A 486 -0.26 -33.45 -22.03
C GLN A 486 0.63 -32.86 -23.13
N ASN A 487 1.20 -33.72 -23.97
CA ASN A 487 2.03 -33.29 -25.08
C ASN A 487 1.24 -32.48 -26.12
N GLN A 488 -0.01 -32.83 -26.34
CA GLN A 488 -0.91 -32.06 -27.20
C GLN A 488 -1.20 -30.69 -26.58
N ALA A 489 -1.55 -30.64 -25.31
CA ALA A 489 -1.79 -29.38 -24.57
C ALA A 489 -0.57 -28.44 -24.65
N PHE A 490 0.65 -28.97 -24.52
CA PHE A 490 1.88 -28.18 -24.64
C PHE A 490 2.14 -27.69 -26.08
N ARG A 491 1.90 -28.53 -27.09
CA ARG A 491 2.09 -28.17 -28.50
C ARG A 491 1.09 -27.11 -28.98
N GLU A 492 -0.18 -27.28 -28.58
CA GLU A 492 -1.28 -26.40 -28.99
C GLU A 492 -1.47 -25.20 -28.04
N ARG A 493 -0.64 -25.09 -26.99
CA ARG A 493 -0.65 -24.02 -25.99
C ARG A 493 -1.99 -23.84 -25.28
N TRP A 494 -2.54 -24.95 -24.80
CA TRP A 494 -3.74 -24.87 -23.99
C TRP A 494 -3.45 -24.23 -22.64
N ASP A 495 -4.35 -23.37 -22.17
CA ASP A 495 -4.25 -22.75 -20.85
C ASP A 495 -4.57 -23.75 -19.74
N GLU A 496 -5.43 -24.75 -20.05
CA GLU A 496 -5.82 -25.79 -19.13
C GLU A 496 -6.11 -27.12 -19.84
N TYR A 497 -5.94 -28.24 -19.14
CA TYR A 497 -6.42 -29.54 -19.56
C TYR A 497 -6.85 -30.37 -18.36
N GLY A 498 -7.79 -31.30 -18.59
CA GLY A 498 -8.29 -32.21 -17.58
C GLY A 498 -8.31 -33.65 -18.09
N MET A 499 -8.15 -34.60 -17.17
CA MET A 499 -8.25 -36.02 -17.47
C MET A 499 -8.60 -36.86 -16.25
N GLU A 500 -9.24 -38.00 -16.53
CA GLU A 500 -9.47 -39.06 -15.53
C GLU A 500 -8.53 -40.20 -15.83
N TYR A 501 -7.85 -40.73 -14.82
CA TYR A 501 -6.92 -41.83 -14.96
C TYR A 501 -6.80 -42.64 -13.66
N ARG A 502 -6.29 -43.84 -13.79
CA ARG A 502 -6.05 -44.74 -12.66
C ARG A 502 -4.62 -44.57 -12.14
N ILE A 503 -4.47 -44.63 -10.84
CA ILE A 503 -3.18 -44.76 -10.16
C ILE A 503 -3.13 -46.09 -9.39
N VAL A 504 -1.92 -46.60 -9.23
CA VAL A 504 -1.66 -47.82 -8.42
C VAL A 504 -0.83 -47.40 -7.22
N ARG A 505 -1.37 -47.55 -6.03
CA ARG A 505 -0.66 -47.27 -4.78
C ARG A 505 0.35 -48.38 -4.45
N SER A 506 1.27 -48.09 -3.52
CA SER A 506 2.34 -49.01 -3.10
C SER A 506 1.85 -50.40 -2.63
N GLY A 507 0.57 -50.55 -2.24
CA GLY A 507 -0.09 -51.79 -1.87
C GLY A 507 -0.84 -52.51 -2.99
N GLY A 508 -0.75 -52.03 -4.25
CA GLY A 508 -1.52 -52.57 -5.38
C GLY A 508 -2.95 -52.05 -5.49
N GLU A 509 -3.39 -51.15 -4.59
CA GLU A 509 -4.71 -50.53 -4.62
C GLU A 509 -4.82 -49.60 -5.82
N VAL A 510 -5.86 -49.82 -6.65
CA VAL A 510 -6.16 -48.94 -7.80
C VAL A 510 -7.14 -47.86 -7.38
N ARG A 511 -6.82 -46.64 -7.70
CA ARG A 511 -7.71 -45.47 -7.49
C ARG A 511 -7.90 -44.69 -8.77
N TRP A 512 -9.08 -44.13 -8.93
CA TRP A 512 -9.40 -43.23 -10.02
C TRP A 512 -9.16 -41.78 -9.58
N ILE A 513 -8.38 -41.04 -10.38
CA ILE A 513 -8.06 -39.63 -10.14
C ILE A 513 -8.64 -38.81 -11.29
N GLU A 514 -9.35 -37.75 -10.94
CA GLU A 514 -9.65 -36.64 -11.84
C GLU A 514 -8.59 -35.55 -11.63
N SER A 515 -7.83 -35.24 -12.66
CA SER A 515 -6.80 -34.19 -12.64
C SER A 515 -7.23 -33.04 -13.51
N ARG A 516 -7.11 -31.82 -12.97
CA ARG A 516 -7.23 -30.56 -13.74
C ARG A 516 -5.96 -29.75 -13.57
N SER A 517 -5.38 -29.37 -14.70
CA SER A 517 -4.06 -28.74 -14.77
C SER A 517 -4.12 -27.43 -15.54
N PHE A 518 -3.51 -26.38 -15.01
CA PHE A 518 -3.36 -25.08 -15.62
C PHE A 518 -1.90 -24.89 -16.01
N ILE A 519 -1.65 -24.38 -17.22
CA ILE A 519 -0.32 -24.22 -17.78
C ILE A 519 -0.01 -22.75 -17.89
N SER A 520 1.15 -22.33 -17.39
CA SER A 520 1.73 -21.02 -17.67
C SER A 520 2.93 -21.18 -18.62
N TYR A 521 3.03 -20.27 -19.56
CA TYR A 521 4.06 -20.29 -20.60
C TYR A 521 5.07 -19.15 -20.39
N ALA A 522 6.34 -19.43 -20.69
CA ALA A 522 7.38 -18.43 -20.76
C ALA A 522 7.21 -17.54 -22.00
N THR A 523 7.93 -16.44 -22.06
CA THR A 523 7.88 -15.49 -23.19
C THR A 523 8.29 -16.12 -24.53
N ASP A 524 9.06 -17.19 -24.50
CA ASP A 524 9.45 -17.97 -25.68
C ASP A 524 8.42 -19.03 -26.09
N GLY A 525 7.33 -19.15 -25.33
CA GLY A 525 6.22 -20.07 -25.60
C GLY A 525 6.42 -21.48 -25.10
N ARG A 526 7.49 -21.78 -24.33
CA ARG A 526 7.64 -23.07 -23.65
C ARG A 526 6.80 -23.11 -22.38
N PRO A 527 6.26 -24.27 -21.98
CA PRO A 527 5.57 -24.41 -20.71
C PRO A 527 6.54 -24.15 -19.54
N ALA A 528 6.29 -23.08 -18.78
CA ALA A 528 7.13 -22.68 -17.65
C ALA A 528 6.68 -23.34 -16.34
N ARG A 529 5.38 -23.55 -16.16
CA ARG A 529 4.84 -24.14 -14.95
C ARG A 529 3.48 -24.76 -15.20
N VAL A 530 3.22 -25.92 -14.60
CA VAL A 530 1.92 -26.58 -14.60
C VAL A 530 1.44 -26.69 -13.16
N VAL A 531 0.32 -26.08 -12.85
CA VAL A 531 -0.31 -26.18 -11.53
C VAL A 531 -1.60 -26.95 -11.68
N GLY A 532 -1.81 -27.94 -10.84
CA GLY A 532 -3.01 -28.77 -10.95
C GLY A 532 -3.56 -29.26 -9.63
N VAL A 533 -4.79 -29.72 -9.74
CA VAL A 533 -5.54 -30.34 -8.64
C VAL A 533 -5.95 -31.77 -9.03
N ASN A 534 -5.84 -32.67 -8.08
CA ASN A 534 -6.22 -34.07 -8.22
C ASN A 534 -7.30 -34.43 -7.20
N ILE A 535 -8.36 -35.07 -7.67
CA ILE A 535 -9.51 -35.48 -6.86
C ILE A 535 -9.67 -37.00 -6.96
N ASP A 536 -9.87 -37.70 -5.83
CA ASP A 536 -10.21 -39.10 -5.82
C ASP A 536 -11.68 -39.26 -6.24
N ILE A 537 -11.91 -39.90 -7.37
CA ILE A 537 -13.23 -40.18 -7.92
C ILE A 537 -13.55 -41.67 -7.91
N THR A 538 -12.82 -42.46 -7.11
CA THR A 538 -13.00 -43.94 -7.06
C THR A 538 -14.40 -44.32 -6.67
N GLU A 539 -14.98 -43.72 -5.64
CA GLU A 539 -16.36 -43.98 -5.19
C GLU A 539 -17.38 -43.67 -6.30
N ARG A 540 -17.16 -42.56 -7.04
CA ARG A 540 -18.02 -42.22 -8.19
C ARG A 540 -17.96 -43.27 -9.29
N LYS A 541 -16.76 -43.71 -9.66
CA LYS A 541 -16.57 -44.73 -10.70
C LYS A 541 -17.17 -46.12 -10.31
N LEU A 542 -17.01 -46.50 -9.05
CA LEU A 542 -17.65 -47.71 -8.54
C LEU A 542 -19.18 -47.63 -8.60
N ALA A 543 -19.76 -46.49 -8.23
CA ALA A 543 -21.20 -46.29 -8.33
C ALA A 543 -21.70 -46.32 -9.79
N GLU A 544 -20.97 -45.68 -10.72
CA GLU A 544 -21.27 -45.72 -12.15
C GLU A 544 -21.24 -47.14 -12.72
N ASP A 545 -20.22 -47.93 -12.35
CA ASP A 545 -20.11 -49.33 -12.80
C ASP A 545 -21.22 -50.21 -12.19
N GLN A 546 -21.56 -50.01 -10.93
CA GLN A 546 -22.70 -50.71 -10.30
C GLN A 546 -24.02 -50.36 -11.03
N GLN A 547 -24.22 -49.08 -11.32
CA GLN A 547 -25.41 -48.65 -12.04
C GLN A 547 -25.47 -49.25 -13.46
N ARG A 548 -24.35 -49.30 -14.18
CA ARG A 548 -24.29 -49.97 -15.50
C ARG A 548 -24.65 -51.43 -15.43
N THR A 549 -24.11 -52.13 -14.42
CA THR A 549 -24.40 -53.53 -14.20
C THR A 549 -25.89 -53.75 -13.94
N LEU A 550 -26.49 -52.95 -13.06
CA LEU A 550 -27.92 -53.02 -12.76
C LEU A 550 -28.79 -52.73 -13.99
N VAL A 551 -28.44 -51.68 -14.79
CA VAL A 551 -29.17 -51.36 -16.03
C VAL A 551 -29.08 -52.54 -17.02
N SER A 552 -27.89 -53.14 -17.18
CA SER A 552 -27.71 -54.30 -18.07
C SER A 552 -28.53 -55.51 -17.63
N GLU A 553 -28.60 -55.78 -16.30
CA GLU A 553 -29.42 -56.84 -15.75
C GLU A 553 -30.93 -56.58 -15.95
N LEU A 554 -31.36 -55.33 -15.78
CA LEU A 554 -32.75 -54.94 -16.06
C LEU A 554 -33.12 -55.10 -17.53
N ASP A 555 -32.24 -54.68 -18.45
CA ASP A 555 -32.47 -54.86 -19.88
C ASP A 555 -32.62 -56.32 -20.27
N HIS A 556 -31.78 -57.18 -19.69
CA HIS A 556 -31.90 -58.63 -19.92
C HIS A 556 -33.22 -59.19 -19.38
N ARG A 557 -33.65 -58.76 -18.20
CA ARG A 557 -34.95 -59.18 -17.62
C ARG A 557 -36.13 -58.69 -18.43
N VAL A 558 -36.13 -57.47 -18.88
CA VAL A 558 -37.20 -56.91 -19.74
C VAL A 558 -37.33 -57.70 -21.05
N LYS A 559 -36.21 -58.05 -21.69
CA LYS A 559 -36.20 -58.89 -22.89
C LYS A 559 -36.82 -60.27 -22.65
N ASN A 560 -36.49 -60.89 -21.51
CA ASN A 560 -37.06 -62.19 -21.15
C ASN A 560 -38.60 -62.16 -20.94
N VAL A 561 -39.06 -61.11 -20.24
CA VAL A 561 -40.51 -60.91 -20.03
C VAL A 561 -41.24 -60.71 -21.37
N LEU A 562 -40.68 -59.82 -22.26
CA LEU A 562 -41.27 -59.59 -23.57
C LEU A 562 -41.30 -60.87 -24.45
N ALA A 563 -40.26 -61.68 -24.40
CA ALA A 563 -40.21 -62.96 -25.11
C ALA A 563 -41.29 -63.90 -24.61
N THR A 564 -41.51 -64.03 -23.27
CA THR A 564 -42.57 -64.83 -22.67
C THR A 564 -43.93 -64.29 -23.06
N VAL A 565 -44.22 -63.04 -23.00
CA VAL A 565 -45.47 -62.41 -23.41
C VAL A 565 -45.76 -62.72 -24.90
N SER A 566 -44.76 -62.64 -25.78
CA SER A 566 -44.88 -62.95 -27.21
C SER A 566 -45.22 -64.42 -27.40
N ALA A 567 -44.55 -65.35 -26.69
CA ALA A 567 -44.85 -66.78 -26.77
C ALA A 567 -46.28 -67.08 -26.31
N VAL A 568 -46.71 -66.52 -25.18
CA VAL A 568 -48.07 -66.64 -24.64
C VAL A 568 -49.14 -66.15 -25.65
N ALA A 569 -48.86 -65.00 -26.25
CA ALA A 569 -49.74 -64.38 -27.27
C ALA A 569 -49.91 -65.32 -28.50
N THR A 570 -48.77 -65.81 -29.05
CA THR A 570 -48.83 -66.78 -30.20
C THR A 570 -49.53 -68.06 -29.83
N GLN A 571 -49.20 -68.68 -28.73
CA GLN A 571 -49.83 -69.92 -28.30
C GLN A 571 -51.36 -69.74 -28.05
N THR A 572 -51.75 -68.55 -27.55
CA THR A 572 -53.19 -68.27 -27.30
C THR A 572 -53.93 -68.07 -28.60
N LEU A 573 -53.28 -67.44 -29.60
CA LEU A 573 -53.85 -67.23 -30.91
C LEU A 573 -54.14 -68.57 -31.63
N ASP A 574 -53.15 -69.49 -31.62
CA ASP A 574 -53.27 -70.82 -32.24
C ASP A 574 -54.37 -71.67 -31.63
N ALA A 575 -54.64 -71.50 -30.34
CA ALA A 575 -55.64 -72.29 -29.60
C ALA A 575 -57.04 -71.66 -29.58
N SER A 576 -57.22 -70.43 -30.14
CA SER A 576 -58.47 -69.70 -29.98
C SER A 576 -59.40 -69.87 -31.20
N PRO A 577 -60.67 -70.24 -31.04
CA PRO A 577 -61.61 -70.46 -32.15
C PRO A 577 -62.15 -69.16 -32.76
N SER A 578 -61.97 -68.00 -32.11
CA SER A 578 -62.39 -66.72 -32.60
C SER A 578 -61.56 -65.57 -31.98
N MET A 579 -61.54 -64.39 -32.61
CA MET A 579 -60.84 -63.21 -32.12
C MET A 579 -61.33 -62.78 -30.71
N GLN A 580 -62.64 -62.97 -30.42
CA GLN A 580 -63.19 -62.60 -29.12
C GLN A 580 -62.67 -63.53 -28.02
N HIS A 581 -62.56 -64.82 -28.35
CA HIS A 581 -61.96 -65.81 -27.42
C HIS A 581 -60.46 -65.54 -27.22
N PHE A 582 -59.76 -65.23 -28.28
CA PHE A 582 -58.33 -64.81 -28.20
C PHE A 582 -58.13 -63.68 -27.25
N VAL A 583 -58.85 -62.54 -27.42
CA VAL A 583 -58.71 -61.40 -26.56
C VAL A 583 -59.01 -61.74 -25.07
N ALA A 584 -60.09 -62.45 -24.81
CA ALA A 584 -60.46 -62.85 -23.44
C ALA A 584 -59.46 -63.79 -22.80
N ALA A 585 -58.95 -64.80 -23.53
CA ALA A 585 -57.93 -65.72 -23.04
C ALA A 585 -56.56 -65.04 -22.85
N LEU A 586 -56.17 -64.22 -23.78
CA LEU A 586 -54.88 -63.45 -23.68
C LEU A 586 -54.91 -62.51 -22.46
N ASP A 587 -56.02 -61.76 -22.28
CA ASP A 587 -56.13 -60.85 -21.11
C ASP A 587 -56.03 -61.61 -19.78
N GLY A 588 -56.76 -62.80 -19.70
CA GLY A 588 -56.65 -63.65 -18.51
C GLY A 588 -55.21 -64.11 -18.24
N ARG A 589 -54.52 -64.63 -19.29
CA ARG A 589 -53.15 -65.14 -19.15
C ARG A 589 -52.17 -64.05 -18.81
N ILE A 590 -52.29 -62.87 -19.40
CA ILE A 590 -51.44 -61.73 -19.07
C ILE A 590 -51.66 -61.26 -17.62
N ARG A 591 -52.92 -61.24 -17.14
CA ARG A 591 -53.22 -60.89 -15.72
C ARG A 591 -52.66 -61.92 -14.76
N SER A 592 -52.76 -63.19 -15.04
CA SER A 592 -52.18 -64.26 -14.22
C SER A 592 -50.62 -64.12 -14.19
N MET A 593 -50.02 -63.86 -15.37
CA MET A 593 -48.58 -63.61 -15.45
C MET A 593 -48.18 -62.39 -14.69
N ALA A 594 -48.90 -61.26 -14.80
CA ALA A 594 -48.62 -60.04 -14.05
C ALA A 594 -48.71 -60.26 -12.53
N ALA A 595 -49.75 -60.96 -12.08
CA ALA A 595 -49.91 -61.31 -10.68
C ALA A 595 -48.77 -62.20 -10.15
N THR A 596 -48.29 -63.14 -10.98
CA THR A 596 -47.10 -63.95 -10.64
C THR A 596 -45.82 -63.19 -10.56
N HIS A 597 -45.61 -62.22 -11.51
CA HIS A 597 -44.49 -61.32 -11.47
C HIS A 597 -44.50 -60.45 -10.23
N GLU A 598 -45.65 -59.91 -9.80
CA GLU A 598 -45.81 -59.11 -8.61
C GLU A 598 -45.38 -59.91 -7.36
N LEU A 599 -45.87 -61.18 -7.21
CA LEU A 599 -45.44 -62.07 -6.13
C LEU A 599 -43.93 -62.34 -6.13
N LEU A 600 -43.34 -62.55 -7.32
CA LEU A 600 -41.90 -62.74 -7.46
C LEU A 600 -41.11 -61.48 -7.07
N SER A 601 -41.59 -60.31 -7.47
CA SER A 601 -40.99 -59.05 -7.13
C SER A 601 -41.00 -58.75 -5.63
N GLU A 602 -42.14 -58.93 -4.98
CA GLU A 602 -42.31 -58.78 -3.53
C GLU A 602 -41.33 -59.63 -2.75
N ARG A 603 -41.05 -60.83 -3.27
CA ARG A 603 -40.14 -61.81 -2.67
C ARG A 603 -38.72 -61.79 -3.22
N ARG A 604 -38.36 -60.71 -3.88
CA ARG A 604 -37.03 -60.51 -4.47
C ARG A 604 -36.60 -61.71 -5.37
N TRP A 605 -37.51 -62.28 -6.09
CA TRP A 605 -37.27 -63.41 -7.02
C TRP A 605 -36.75 -64.71 -6.36
N GLN A 606 -36.98 -64.90 -5.04
CA GLN A 606 -36.51 -66.08 -4.31
C GLN A 606 -37.45 -67.28 -4.46
N GLY A 607 -38.49 -67.12 -5.29
CA GLY A 607 -39.47 -68.19 -5.52
C GLY A 607 -40.85 -67.87 -4.97
N ILE A 608 -41.84 -68.75 -5.31
CA ILE A 608 -43.25 -68.59 -4.90
C ILE A 608 -43.70 -69.85 -4.17
N PRO A 609 -44.31 -69.75 -2.99
CA PRO A 609 -44.98 -70.93 -2.35
C PRO A 609 -46.12 -71.42 -3.23
N LEU A 610 -46.10 -72.68 -3.54
CA LEU A 610 -47.12 -73.29 -4.39
C LEU A 610 -48.54 -73.04 -3.86
N VAL A 611 -48.75 -73.17 -2.55
CA VAL A 611 -50.05 -72.95 -1.90
C VAL A 611 -50.55 -71.51 -2.11
N GLU A 612 -49.67 -70.50 -2.09
CA GLU A 612 -50.04 -69.13 -2.28
C GLU A 612 -50.47 -68.86 -3.71
N MET A 613 -49.74 -69.38 -4.67
CA MET A 613 -50.11 -69.36 -6.09
C MET A 613 -51.50 -69.97 -6.35
N ILE A 614 -51.73 -71.17 -5.91
CA ILE A 614 -53.02 -71.88 -6.08
C ILE A 614 -54.12 -71.05 -5.43
N ARG A 615 -53.92 -70.62 -4.22
CA ARG A 615 -54.91 -69.82 -3.48
C ARG A 615 -55.24 -68.49 -4.25
N ARG A 616 -54.29 -67.86 -4.83
CA ARG A 616 -54.49 -66.60 -5.58
C ARG A 616 -55.29 -66.83 -6.84
N GLU A 617 -55.00 -67.88 -7.60
CA GLU A 617 -55.74 -68.21 -8.82
C GLU A 617 -57.17 -68.62 -8.52
N LEU A 618 -57.45 -69.39 -7.43
CA LEU A 618 -58.79 -69.82 -7.02
C LEU A 618 -59.58 -68.76 -6.26
N SER A 619 -58.93 -67.69 -5.75
CA SER A 619 -59.55 -66.62 -4.92
C SER A 619 -60.80 -65.98 -5.54
N PRO A 620 -60.89 -65.71 -6.86
CA PRO A 620 -62.09 -65.08 -7.46
C PRO A 620 -63.31 -65.98 -7.41
N TYR A 621 -63.11 -67.30 -7.26
CA TYR A 621 -64.19 -68.35 -7.33
C TYR A 621 -64.40 -69.04 -5.98
N ALA A 622 -63.61 -68.70 -4.96
CA ALA A 622 -63.69 -69.39 -3.66
C ALA A 622 -64.83 -68.78 -2.82
N ASN A 623 -65.80 -69.66 -2.44
CA ASN A 623 -66.95 -69.32 -1.61
C ASN A 623 -66.82 -69.86 -0.16
N GLY A 624 -65.60 -69.89 0.37
CA GLY A 624 -65.34 -70.36 1.75
C GLY A 624 -65.29 -71.86 2.01
N ASN A 625 -66.09 -72.69 1.27
CA ASN A 625 -66.17 -74.16 1.42
C ASN A 625 -66.00 -74.98 0.13
N ASN A 626 -65.81 -74.31 -0.99
CA ASN A 626 -65.75 -74.95 -2.31
C ASN A 626 -64.32 -75.20 -2.82
N THR A 627 -63.31 -74.88 -2.04
CA THR A 627 -61.89 -75.10 -2.40
C THR A 627 -61.12 -75.70 -1.23
N LYS A 628 -60.38 -76.78 -1.49
CA LYS A 628 -59.56 -77.50 -0.48
C LYS A 628 -58.12 -77.57 -1.02
N PHE A 629 -57.13 -77.35 -0.15
CA PHE A 629 -55.72 -77.49 -0.47
C PHE A 629 -55.06 -78.43 0.53
N ASP A 630 -54.32 -79.41 0.07
CA ASP A 630 -53.60 -80.33 0.93
C ASP A 630 -52.25 -80.72 0.28
N GLY A 631 -51.15 -80.51 1.03
CA GLY A 631 -49.84 -80.91 0.60
C GLY A 631 -48.73 -80.27 1.42
N PRO A 632 -47.49 -80.72 1.29
CA PRO A 632 -46.31 -80.14 1.95
C PRO A 632 -46.00 -78.77 1.46
N GLU A 633 -45.24 -77.98 2.25
CA GLU A 633 -44.73 -76.69 1.85
C GLU A 633 -43.71 -76.81 0.70
N VAL A 634 -44.01 -76.22 -0.46
CA VAL A 634 -43.19 -76.27 -1.66
C VAL A 634 -42.95 -74.87 -2.17
N MET A 635 -41.66 -74.52 -2.39
CA MET A 635 -41.22 -73.31 -3.05
C MET A 635 -40.91 -73.61 -4.51
N LEU A 636 -41.63 -72.97 -5.40
CA LEU A 636 -41.37 -73.02 -6.83
C LEU A 636 -40.29 -71.99 -7.22
N THR A 637 -39.38 -72.42 -8.07
CA THR A 637 -38.47 -71.43 -8.73
C THR A 637 -39.26 -70.40 -9.56
N ALA A 638 -38.67 -69.27 -9.89
CA ALA A 638 -39.37 -68.28 -10.67
C ALA A 638 -39.94 -68.85 -12.00
N ASP A 639 -39.13 -69.61 -12.68
CA ASP A 639 -39.54 -70.24 -13.97
C ASP A 639 -40.64 -71.25 -13.79
N ALA A 640 -40.53 -72.14 -12.77
CA ALA A 640 -41.53 -73.08 -12.44
C ALA A 640 -42.84 -72.41 -11.99
N GLY A 641 -42.73 -71.33 -11.20
CA GLY A 641 -43.88 -70.52 -10.78
C GLY A 641 -44.63 -69.92 -11.95
N GLN A 642 -43.92 -69.32 -12.91
CA GLN A 642 -44.54 -68.79 -14.13
C GLN A 642 -45.24 -69.84 -14.97
N ALA A 643 -44.60 -70.99 -15.19
CA ALA A 643 -45.19 -72.07 -15.95
C ALA A 643 -46.45 -72.61 -15.23
N MET A 644 -46.37 -72.87 -13.92
CA MET A 644 -47.48 -73.40 -13.11
C MET A 644 -48.64 -72.43 -12.98
N ALA A 645 -48.37 -71.07 -12.90
CA ALA A 645 -49.42 -70.04 -12.89
C ALA A 645 -50.33 -70.17 -14.15
N THR A 646 -49.74 -70.37 -15.31
CA THR A 646 -50.46 -70.51 -16.57
C THR A 646 -51.30 -71.80 -16.53
N VAL A 647 -50.74 -72.93 -16.02
CA VAL A 647 -51.47 -74.17 -15.90
C VAL A 647 -52.67 -74.07 -14.91
N PHE A 648 -52.43 -73.45 -13.74
CA PHE A 648 -53.51 -73.27 -12.77
C PHE A 648 -54.59 -72.32 -13.27
N HIS A 649 -54.20 -71.25 -13.99
CA HIS A 649 -55.15 -70.32 -14.62
C HIS A 649 -56.09 -71.06 -15.57
N GLU A 650 -55.57 -71.95 -16.41
CA GLU A 650 -56.34 -72.69 -17.33
C GLU A 650 -57.27 -73.73 -16.60
N LEU A 651 -56.75 -74.46 -15.60
CA LEU A 651 -57.56 -75.41 -14.82
C LEU A 651 -58.70 -74.67 -14.09
N VAL A 652 -58.40 -73.56 -13.42
CA VAL A 652 -59.41 -72.75 -12.72
C VAL A 652 -60.45 -72.20 -13.66
N THR A 653 -60.01 -71.72 -14.83
CA THR A 653 -60.92 -71.17 -15.88
C THR A 653 -61.83 -72.26 -16.43
N ASN A 654 -61.30 -73.45 -16.66
CA ASN A 654 -62.08 -74.58 -17.10
C ASN A 654 -63.11 -75.09 -16.02
N ALA A 655 -62.67 -75.18 -14.77
CA ALA A 655 -63.54 -75.47 -13.64
C ALA A 655 -64.65 -74.44 -13.48
N ALA A 656 -64.37 -73.16 -13.71
CA ALA A 656 -65.36 -72.07 -13.61
C ALA A 656 -66.36 -72.06 -14.78
N LYS A 657 -65.91 -72.37 -16.02
CA LYS A 657 -66.79 -72.35 -17.21
C LYS A 657 -67.57 -73.65 -17.45
N HIS A 658 -66.92 -74.79 -17.20
CA HIS A 658 -67.43 -76.05 -17.67
C HIS A 658 -67.41 -77.09 -16.54
N GLY A 659 -66.71 -76.90 -15.42
CA GLY A 659 -66.51 -77.83 -14.36
C GLY A 659 -67.23 -77.52 -13.05
N ALA A 660 -66.71 -78.03 -11.94
CA ALA A 660 -67.32 -77.98 -10.62
C ALA A 660 -67.57 -76.51 -10.11
N LEU A 661 -66.75 -75.55 -10.44
CA LEU A 661 -66.96 -74.18 -9.96
C LEU A 661 -68.07 -73.40 -10.69
N SER A 662 -68.61 -74.00 -11.79
CA SER A 662 -69.84 -73.51 -12.47
C SER A 662 -71.11 -73.92 -11.75
N ALA A 663 -71.09 -74.94 -10.92
CA ALA A 663 -72.21 -75.48 -10.17
C ALA A 663 -72.28 -74.95 -8.72
N ARG A 664 -73.53 -74.72 -8.27
CA ARG A 664 -73.78 -74.06 -6.95
C ARG A 664 -73.27 -74.90 -5.74
N LYS A 665 -73.00 -76.23 -5.89
CA LYS A 665 -72.46 -77.10 -4.87
C LYS A 665 -71.17 -77.84 -5.30
N GLY A 666 -70.57 -77.42 -6.37
CA GLY A 666 -69.32 -78.00 -6.84
C GLY A 666 -68.12 -77.53 -6.00
N SER A 667 -67.14 -78.38 -5.92
CA SER A 667 -65.92 -78.09 -5.17
C SER A 667 -64.67 -78.51 -5.93
N VAL A 668 -63.55 -77.79 -5.72
CA VAL A 668 -62.24 -78.15 -6.27
C VAL A 668 -61.29 -78.49 -5.12
N SER A 669 -60.64 -79.63 -5.23
CA SER A 669 -59.62 -80.05 -4.30
C SER A 669 -58.27 -80.18 -5.03
N VAL A 670 -57.22 -79.50 -4.50
CA VAL A 670 -55.85 -79.52 -5.06
C VAL A 670 -54.94 -80.15 -4.01
N GLY A 671 -54.45 -81.33 -4.32
CA GLY A 671 -53.50 -82.08 -3.48
C GLY A 671 -52.11 -82.08 -4.18
N TRP A 672 -51.05 -82.06 -3.42
CA TRP A 672 -49.71 -82.28 -3.96
C TRP A 672 -48.84 -83.04 -2.99
N HIS A 673 -47.95 -83.89 -3.54
CA HIS A 673 -47.02 -84.71 -2.73
C HIS A 673 -45.76 -85.02 -3.56
N TRP A 674 -44.64 -85.24 -2.85
CA TRP A 674 -43.41 -85.65 -3.48
C TRP A 674 -43.50 -87.21 -3.83
N LEU A 675 -43.20 -87.53 -5.09
CA LEU A 675 -42.98 -88.89 -5.51
C LEU A 675 -41.50 -89.24 -5.33
N ALA A 676 -41.23 -90.16 -4.43
CA ALA A 676 -39.92 -90.71 -4.21
C ALA A 676 -39.54 -91.60 -5.41
N ASN A 677 -38.61 -91.15 -6.26
CA ASN A 677 -38.03 -91.96 -7.30
C ASN A 677 -36.57 -92.27 -6.95
N GLY A 678 -36.22 -93.50 -6.71
CA GLY A 678 -34.96 -93.95 -6.14
C GLY A 678 -33.68 -93.70 -6.92
N LYS A 679 -33.63 -92.73 -7.89
CA LYS A 679 -32.44 -92.21 -8.53
C LYS A 679 -32.74 -90.80 -9.12
N ALA A 680 -32.22 -89.79 -8.45
CA ALA A 680 -32.03 -88.43 -8.91
C ALA A 680 -33.24 -87.65 -9.47
N GLN A 681 -33.82 -86.81 -8.67
CA GLN A 681 -34.87 -85.79 -8.72
C GLN A 681 -36.21 -86.20 -8.24
N ASP A 682 -36.56 -85.74 -7.04
CA ASP A 682 -37.92 -85.86 -6.51
C ASP A 682 -38.88 -85.13 -7.43
N ARG A 683 -39.92 -85.79 -7.88
CA ARG A 683 -40.99 -85.19 -8.70
C ARG A 683 -42.14 -84.78 -7.80
N LEU A 684 -42.67 -83.61 -8.03
CA LEU A 684 -43.89 -83.14 -7.38
C LEU A 684 -45.09 -83.61 -8.21
N LEU A 685 -45.92 -84.43 -7.64
CA LEU A 685 -47.20 -84.74 -8.21
C LEU A 685 -48.23 -83.76 -7.68
N ILE A 686 -49.00 -83.17 -8.58
CA ILE A 686 -50.10 -82.26 -8.24
C ILE A 686 -51.37 -82.92 -8.80
N GLU A 687 -52.33 -83.15 -7.95
CA GLU A 687 -53.64 -83.74 -8.27
C GLU A 687 -54.70 -82.62 -8.20
N TRP A 688 -55.45 -82.50 -9.28
CA TRP A 688 -56.58 -81.59 -9.39
C TRP A 688 -57.84 -82.44 -9.48
N GLN A 689 -58.77 -82.24 -8.54
CA GLN A 689 -60.05 -82.98 -8.49
C GLN A 689 -61.22 -82.03 -8.42
N GLU A 690 -62.21 -82.26 -9.35
CA GLU A 690 -63.42 -81.44 -9.42
C GLU A 690 -64.66 -82.26 -8.94
#